data_00645985f5f02516e8dc696c3d90f28a
#
_entry.id   00645985f5f02516e8dc696c3d90f28a
#
_cell.length_a   1.000
_cell.length_b   1.000
_cell.length_c   1.000
_cell.angle_alpha   90.00
_cell.angle_beta   90.00
_cell.angle_gamma   90.00
#
_symmetry.space_group_name_H-M   'P 1'
#
loop_
_entity.id
_entity.type
_entity.pdbx_description
1 polymer ?
#
loop_
_entity_poly.entity_id
_entity_poly.type
_entity_poly.pdbx_seq_one_letter_code
_entity_poly.pdbx_strand_id
1 'polypeptide(L)'
;MKDDSMNPDSDTNTIAVELRDIRFTYDSGATWALDGVNLTIRQGERVCLAGPNGSGKSTLSRIIAGLAAPDAGHATLLGNNVFDDAGAHADAYRSARHGIGAVFQHPEDQIVTTITEDDVAFGPENLAIAHDDIDMRIAMSLDAVDMSGQREDDPTRMSGGQQQRVAIAGMLAMSPEILVLDEPTAMLDPQGRADIMHILDELQQHGTTIILVTHHRDEFVNADRIIRLDNGRIVQSARGNTASIPEMDESDTAQEDNPIAKSNIANGALKPTSAVPIIEIHNLIYQYPNSSKPVLDKLSITINKGETVAITGHNGAGKTTLARLLCALEQPQSGNITINTIPVARQRANGNMQSLKRADREKLRATIGYVMQHPERQLFAETVAEDIAYGPRNQHLDETQVSERVNQAMTLLHIEHLADRSPFNLSGGQQRLAAIAGIIACQPQILIMDEPTAGLDEAATTCVHNLIQTLHAQGITILIISHSQTEIDVLADRVIALDRRQNGNDVARDIGTNVTSETAGSKNLHMLGSGHAKGDVRENRSFMERLDPRVKMVSVLAVMFSAFAIRSFWQLLVAALLTGMIVATSGIGVKQLFKSLHMFLALFVFCGLLNVFFVRSGNVLTNIGPIPITDDGVRIAILYACRFAAVIIVGAVFLATTTPTSITDAFEALLKPFAKFGIHAQEIALVMSLALRFLPTLGSEAKAIVDAQSARGGSIETGTFVQRIKAITAIIIPVFAGAIRHADNLSLALDARCYEEGIMRTHWRIMRIAKHDIAVVGVSVSYIAALTLIAGLC
;
A
#
# COMPACT_ATOMS: atom_id res chain seq x y z
N MET A 1 -19.75 45.38 35.54
CA MET A 1 -18.66 45.31 36.48
C MET A 1 -18.82 44.06 37.29
N LYS A 2 -18.19 43.01 36.90
CA LYS A 2 -17.68 41.87 37.68
C LYS A 2 -16.51 41.34 36.89
N ASP A 3 -15.34 41.62 37.40
CA ASP A 3 -14.10 41.00 36.99
C ASP A 3 -14.17 39.51 37.31
N ASP A 4 -14.15 38.68 36.30
CA ASP A 4 -13.71 37.29 36.40
C ASP A 4 -12.29 37.23 35.89
N SER A 5 -11.33 37.44 36.81
CA SER A 5 -9.94 37.11 36.65
C SER A 5 -9.85 35.58 36.45
N MET A 6 -9.71 35.13 35.22
CA MET A 6 -9.23 33.80 34.90
C MET A 6 -7.87 33.58 35.54
N ASN A 7 -7.83 32.65 36.48
CA ASN A 7 -6.60 32.16 37.11
C ASN A 7 -5.95 31.17 36.15
N PRO A 8 -4.73 31.43 35.60
CA PRO A 8 -4.12 30.57 34.59
C PRO A 8 -3.47 29.28 35.15
N ASP A 9 -3.61 29.02 36.47
CA ASP A 9 -2.87 27.94 37.14
C ASP A 9 -3.69 26.69 37.50
N SER A 10 -4.93 26.51 37.02
CA SER A 10 -5.80 25.41 37.47
C SER A 10 -5.95 24.22 36.54
N ASP A 11 -5.41 24.22 35.30
CA ASP A 11 -5.70 23.17 34.29
C ASP A 11 -4.56 22.16 33.99
N THR A 12 -3.42 22.24 34.64
CA THR A 12 -2.26 21.39 34.32
C THR A 12 -2.24 20.02 35.02
N ASN A 13 -3.31 19.61 35.69
CA ASN A 13 -3.32 18.37 36.50
C ASN A 13 -4.39 17.34 36.12
N THR A 14 -5.04 17.51 34.96
CA THR A 14 -6.08 16.58 34.51
C THR A 14 -5.43 15.31 33.93
N ILE A 15 -5.91 14.14 34.37
CA ILE A 15 -5.41 12.84 33.89
C ILE A 15 -6.13 12.50 32.56
N ALA A 16 -5.36 12.29 31.49
CA ALA A 16 -5.86 11.85 30.20
C ALA A 16 -6.02 10.32 30.11
N VAL A 17 -5.06 9.57 30.67
CA VAL A 17 -5.05 8.11 30.68
C VAL A 17 -4.65 7.60 32.06
N GLU A 18 -5.44 6.69 32.63
CA GLU A 18 -5.08 5.96 33.85
C GLU A 18 -5.30 4.46 33.65
N LEU A 19 -4.21 3.69 33.74
CA LEU A 19 -4.17 2.23 33.63
C LEU A 19 -3.63 1.65 34.94
N ARG A 20 -4.33 0.67 35.51
CA ARG A 20 -3.94 0.01 36.75
C ARG A 20 -4.00 -1.50 36.58
N ASP A 21 -2.87 -2.17 36.82
CA ASP A 21 -2.67 -3.63 36.75
C ASP A 21 -3.22 -4.24 35.44
N ILE A 22 -3.00 -3.58 34.31
CA ILE A 22 -3.47 -4.00 32.99
C ILE A 22 -2.76 -5.26 32.56
N ARG A 23 -3.56 -6.28 32.18
CA ARG A 23 -3.09 -7.53 31.56
C ARG A 23 -3.83 -7.78 30.27
N PHE A 24 -3.10 -8.31 29.30
CA PHE A 24 -3.66 -8.63 27.99
C PHE A 24 -2.98 -9.83 27.36
N THR A 25 -3.75 -10.74 26.75
CA THR A 25 -3.26 -11.92 26.04
C THR A 25 -3.97 -12.11 24.70
N TYR A 26 -3.24 -12.62 23.70
CA TYR A 26 -3.81 -12.99 22.40
C TYR A 26 -4.17 -14.48 22.29
N ASP A 27 -3.71 -15.30 23.24
CA ASP A 27 -3.78 -16.76 23.21
C ASP A 27 -4.46 -17.38 24.44
N SER A 28 -5.45 -16.67 24.98
CA SER A 28 -6.25 -17.11 26.14
C SER A 28 -5.42 -17.43 27.40
N GLY A 29 -4.33 -16.70 27.60
CA GLY A 29 -3.51 -16.77 28.82
C GLY A 29 -2.28 -17.65 28.71
N ALA A 30 -1.94 -18.22 27.55
CA ALA A 30 -0.71 -18.97 27.37
C ALA A 30 0.53 -18.06 27.44
N THR A 31 0.41 -16.85 26.82
CA THR A 31 1.43 -15.80 26.93
C THR A 31 0.78 -14.43 27.18
N TRP A 32 1.42 -13.63 28.04
CA TRP A 32 0.95 -12.28 28.33
C TRP A 32 1.65 -11.25 27.43
N ALA A 33 0.90 -10.57 26.60
CA ALA A 33 1.40 -9.43 25.82
C ALA A 33 1.59 -8.18 26.70
N LEU A 34 0.76 -8.02 27.75
CA LEU A 34 0.92 -7.07 28.83
C LEU A 34 0.67 -7.78 30.17
N ASP A 35 1.53 -7.54 31.19
CA ASP A 35 1.46 -8.22 32.47
C ASP A 35 1.66 -7.22 33.62
N GLY A 36 0.54 -6.71 34.13
CA GLY A 36 0.50 -5.81 35.29
C GLY A 36 0.99 -4.40 34.98
N VAL A 37 0.61 -3.82 33.85
CA VAL A 37 1.02 -2.48 33.46
C VAL A 37 0.25 -1.43 34.26
N ASN A 38 1.01 -0.52 34.92
CA ASN A 38 0.50 0.66 35.61
C ASN A 38 1.03 1.92 34.92
N LEU A 39 0.13 2.77 34.43
CA LEU A 39 0.50 3.96 33.65
C LEU A 39 -0.53 5.07 33.87
N THR A 40 -0.03 6.30 34.15
CA THR A 40 -0.81 7.51 34.20
C THR A 40 -0.22 8.54 33.25
N ILE A 41 -1.01 9.11 32.33
CA ILE A 41 -0.61 10.16 31.39
C ILE A 41 -1.48 11.38 31.64
N ARG A 42 -0.86 12.56 31.68
CA ARG A 42 -1.56 13.84 31.89
C ARG A 42 -1.96 14.47 30.56
N GLN A 43 -2.96 15.33 30.58
CA GLN A 43 -3.33 16.13 29.39
C GLN A 43 -2.16 17.00 28.94
N GLY A 44 -1.95 17.08 27.61
CA GLY A 44 -0.85 17.82 27.00
C GLY A 44 0.53 17.18 27.15
N GLU A 45 0.64 16.02 27.83
CA GLU A 45 1.92 15.31 27.97
C GLU A 45 2.28 14.56 26.66
N ARG A 46 3.55 14.63 26.26
CA ARG A 46 4.10 13.83 25.17
C ARG A 46 4.87 12.64 25.74
N VAL A 47 4.35 11.43 25.50
CA VAL A 47 4.92 10.19 26.02
C VAL A 47 5.43 9.34 24.86
N CYS A 48 6.70 8.92 24.91
CA CYS A 48 7.26 7.96 23.98
C CYS A 48 7.28 6.57 24.60
N LEU A 49 6.72 5.59 23.87
CA LEU A 49 6.78 4.16 24.24
C LEU A 49 7.93 3.50 23.47
N ALA A 50 8.95 3.02 24.20
CA ALA A 50 10.14 2.39 23.65
C ALA A 50 10.27 0.94 24.11
N GLY A 51 11.10 0.12 23.44
CA GLY A 51 11.37 -1.26 23.80
C GLY A 51 11.53 -2.16 22.56
N PRO A 52 12.02 -3.40 22.75
CA PRO A 52 12.22 -4.35 21.64
C PRO A 52 10.90 -4.75 20.96
N ASN A 53 11.00 -5.36 19.78
CA ASN A 53 9.84 -5.91 19.10
C ASN A 53 9.21 -7.05 19.93
N GLY A 54 7.87 -7.05 20.02
CA GLY A 54 7.14 -8.00 20.86
C GLY A 54 7.06 -7.63 22.36
N SER A 55 7.59 -6.48 22.79
CA SER A 55 7.51 -6.03 24.19
C SER A 55 6.13 -5.54 24.64
N GLY A 56 5.13 -5.49 23.77
CA GLY A 56 3.76 -5.07 24.11
C GLY A 56 3.41 -3.61 23.77
N LYS A 57 4.30 -2.84 23.11
CA LYS A 57 4.08 -1.41 22.77
C LYS A 57 2.79 -1.17 21.97
N SER A 58 2.63 -1.85 20.85
CA SER A 58 1.44 -1.70 20.00
C SER A 58 0.16 -2.23 20.66
N THR A 59 0.27 -3.19 21.57
CA THR A 59 -0.86 -3.65 22.39
C THR A 59 -1.27 -2.57 23.39
N LEU A 60 -0.31 -1.96 24.07
CA LEU A 60 -0.55 -0.88 25.01
C LEU A 60 -1.13 0.35 24.28
N SER A 61 -0.59 0.71 23.11
CA SER A 61 -1.12 1.83 22.31
C SER A 61 -2.58 1.60 21.87
N ARG A 62 -2.95 0.35 21.51
CA ARG A 62 -4.34 0.00 21.16
C ARG A 62 -5.29 0.10 22.36
N ILE A 63 -4.84 -0.28 23.57
CA ILE A 63 -5.64 -0.12 24.79
C ILE A 63 -5.84 1.37 25.10
N ILE A 64 -4.78 2.19 25.01
CA ILE A 64 -4.85 3.65 25.21
C ILE A 64 -5.76 4.31 24.17
N ALA A 65 -5.71 3.82 22.93
CA ALA A 65 -6.59 4.30 21.86
C ALA A 65 -8.06 3.87 22.02
N GLY A 66 -8.39 3.05 23.02
CA GLY A 66 -9.74 2.51 23.22
C GLY A 66 -10.17 1.50 22.15
N LEU A 67 -9.22 0.88 21.44
CA LEU A 67 -9.43 -0.06 20.35
C LEU A 67 -9.29 -1.52 20.79
N ALA A 68 -8.78 -1.77 22.01
CA ALA A 68 -8.71 -3.09 22.62
C ALA A 68 -9.09 -2.98 24.09
N ALA A 69 -9.92 -3.91 24.58
CA ALA A 69 -10.19 -4.05 26.00
C ALA A 69 -9.16 -4.98 26.64
N PRO A 70 -8.61 -4.66 27.83
CA PRO A 70 -7.75 -5.57 28.56
C PRO A 70 -8.51 -6.81 29.06
N ASP A 71 -7.78 -7.86 29.43
CA ASP A 71 -8.35 -9.06 30.06
C ASP A 71 -8.48 -8.91 31.57
N ALA A 72 -7.68 -8.03 32.18
CA ALA A 72 -7.76 -7.72 33.62
C ALA A 72 -7.18 -6.34 33.90
N GLY A 73 -7.55 -5.77 35.06
CA GLY A 73 -7.13 -4.47 35.56
C GLY A 73 -8.21 -3.41 35.44
N HIS A 74 -7.81 -2.13 35.51
CA HIS A 74 -8.73 -1.00 35.42
C HIS A 74 -8.18 0.02 34.42
N ALA A 75 -9.05 0.52 33.53
CA ALA A 75 -8.68 1.52 32.50
C ALA A 75 -9.67 2.69 32.52
N THR A 76 -9.13 3.90 32.65
CA THR A 76 -9.86 5.16 32.51
C THR A 76 -9.24 6.00 31.40
N LEU A 77 -10.03 6.41 30.40
CA LEU A 77 -9.61 7.21 29.25
C LEU A 77 -10.45 8.49 29.20
N LEU A 78 -9.81 9.65 29.18
CA LEU A 78 -10.47 10.97 29.17
C LEU A 78 -11.58 11.07 30.26
N GLY A 79 -11.29 10.56 31.46
CA GLY A 79 -12.22 10.54 32.58
C GLY A 79 -13.33 9.50 32.50
N ASN A 80 -13.44 8.72 31.40
CA ASN A 80 -14.39 7.63 31.26
C ASN A 80 -13.78 6.32 31.78
N ASN A 81 -14.46 5.66 32.74
CA ASN A 81 -14.07 4.30 33.16
C ASN A 81 -14.48 3.32 32.08
N VAL A 82 -13.51 2.90 31.25
CA VAL A 82 -13.77 2.05 30.08
C VAL A 82 -13.68 0.56 30.40
N PHE A 83 -12.92 0.18 31.46
CA PHE A 83 -12.76 -1.21 31.87
C PHE A 83 -12.49 -1.32 33.39
N ASP A 84 -13.19 -2.21 34.05
CA ASP A 84 -13.01 -2.54 35.46
C ASP A 84 -13.38 -4.02 35.76
N ASP A 85 -13.53 -4.40 37.02
CA ASP A 85 -13.89 -5.76 37.46
C ASP A 85 -15.21 -6.28 36.86
N ALA A 86 -16.09 -5.39 36.38
CA ALA A 86 -17.32 -5.77 35.69
C ALA A 86 -17.11 -6.03 34.19
N GLY A 87 -15.91 -5.75 33.66
CA GLY A 87 -15.52 -5.90 32.27
C GLY A 87 -15.52 -4.60 31.48
N ALA A 88 -15.65 -4.72 30.17
CA ALA A 88 -15.61 -3.59 29.24
C ALA A 88 -16.95 -2.82 29.19
N HIS A 89 -16.89 -1.50 29.33
CA HIS A 89 -18.05 -0.60 29.26
C HIS A 89 -18.18 0.03 27.86
N ALA A 90 -18.99 -0.56 26.99
CA ALA A 90 -19.09 -0.17 25.56
C ALA A 90 -19.41 1.33 25.37
N ASP A 91 -20.34 1.90 26.17
CA ASP A 91 -20.69 3.32 26.05
C ASP A 91 -19.57 4.25 26.52
N ALA A 92 -18.77 3.84 27.53
CA ALA A 92 -17.60 4.59 27.99
C ALA A 92 -16.47 4.55 26.95
N TYR A 93 -16.24 3.39 26.32
CA TYR A 93 -15.31 3.28 25.18
C TYR A 93 -15.73 4.19 24.02
N ARG A 94 -17.00 4.21 23.68
CA ARG A 94 -17.55 5.08 22.64
C ARG A 94 -17.28 6.55 22.94
N SER A 95 -17.64 6.99 24.17
CA SER A 95 -17.42 8.37 24.59
C SER A 95 -15.94 8.76 24.57
N ALA A 96 -15.05 7.89 25.02
CA ALA A 96 -13.62 8.15 25.03
C ALA A 96 -13.03 8.25 23.61
N ARG A 97 -13.43 7.35 22.69
CA ARG A 97 -12.95 7.34 21.30
C ARG A 97 -13.25 8.62 20.53
N HIS A 98 -14.32 9.36 20.87
CA HIS A 98 -14.61 10.66 20.24
C HIS A 98 -13.48 11.68 20.45
N GLY A 99 -12.72 11.57 21.54
CA GLY A 99 -11.58 12.45 21.83
C GLY A 99 -10.21 11.82 21.56
N ILE A 100 -10.15 10.59 21.01
CA ILE A 100 -8.89 9.89 20.78
C ILE A 100 -8.71 9.61 19.30
N GLY A 101 -7.61 10.09 18.71
CA GLY A 101 -7.15 9.73 17.38
C GLY A 101 -6.07 8.66 17.45
N ALA A 102 -6.11 7.68 16.53
CA ALA A 102 -5.09 6.64 16.46
C ALA A 102 -4.55 6.50 15.04
N VAL A 103 -3.22 6.53 14.88
CA VAL A 103 -2.51 6.33 13.62
C VAL A 103 -1.72 5.03 13.71
N PHE A 104 -1.96 4.10 12.77
CA PHE A 104 -1.37 2.76 12.78
C PHE A 104 -0.04 2.71 12.02
N GLN A 105 0.74 1.69 12.31
CA GLN A 105 2.03 1.42 11.67
C GLN A 105 1.91 1.26 10.14
N HIS A 106 0.82 0.67 9.66
CA HIS A 106 0.53 0.47 8.24
C HIS A 106 -0.60 1.41 7.78
N PRO A 107 -0.29 2.57 7.18
CA PRO A 107 -1.29 3.56 6.80
C PRO A 107 -2.26 3.06 5.73
N GLU A 108 -1.81 2.15 4.86
CA GLU A 108 -2.65 1.52 3.85
C GLU A 108 -3.85 0.76 4.43
N ASP A 109 -3.74 0.23 5.66
CA ASP A 109 -4.83 -0.46 6.34
C ASP A 109 -5.83 0.51 6.98
N GLN A 110 -5.41 1.76 7.22
CA GLN A 110 -6.22 2.78 7.88
C GLN A 110 -7.05 3.62 6.91
N ILE A 111 -6.63 3.74 5.66
CA ILE A 111 -7.38 4.46 4.62
C ILE A 111 -8.68 3.71 4.30
N VAL A 112 -9.82 4.38 4.25
CA VAL A 112 -11.16 3.79 4.05
C VAL A 112 -11.71 4.08 2.66
N THR A 113 -11.39 5.23 2.06
CA THR A 113 -11.95 5.66 0.78
C THR A 113 -10.92 5.71 -0.35
N THR A 114 -11.38 5.98 -1.57
CA THR A 114 -10.53 6.08 -2.77
C THR A 114 -10.26 7.52 -3.21
N ILE A 115 -10.62 8.51 -2.40
CA ILE A 115 -10.33 9.93 -2.61
C ILE A 115 -9.82 10.50 -1.30
N THR A 116 -8.72 11.24 -1.33
CA THR A 116 -8.04 11.77 -0.14
C THR A 116 -8.95 12.63 0.72
N GLU A 117 -9.69 13.57 0.12
CA GLU A 117 -10.60 14.44 0.90
C GLU A 117 -11.78 13.69 1.51
N ASP A 118 -12.31 12.64 0.84
CA ASP A 118 -13.36 11.79 1.36
C ASP A 118 -12.84 10.95 2.55
N ASP A 119 -11.57 10.54 2.50
CA ASP A 119 -10.93 9.79 3.58
C ASP A 119 -10.74 10.65 4.82
N VAL A 120 -10.32 11.89 4.65
CA VAL A 120 -10.17 12.86 5.74
C VAL A 120 -11.53 13.28 6.31
N ALA A 121 -12.58 13.37 5.48
CA ALA A 121 -13.94 13.69 5.89
C ALA A 121 -14.58 12.58 6.74
N PHE A 122 -14.18 11.33 6.58
CA PHE A 122 -14.87 10.16 7.12
C PHE A 122 -15.03 10.17 8.63
N GLY A 123 -14.01 10.58 9.39
CA GLY A 123 -14.08 10.74 10.85
C GLY A 123 -15.05 11.85 11.27
N PRO A 124 -14.89 13.09 10.77
CA PRO A 124 -15.83 14.19 11.01
C PRO A 124 -17.30 13.87 10.65
N GLU A 125 -17.54 13.12 9.56
CA GLU A 125 -18.89 12.67 9.19
C GLU A 125 -19.50 11.75 10.25
N ASN A 126 -18.71 10.80 10.78
CA ASN A 126 -19.14 9.87 11.82
C ASN A 126 -19.40 10.58 13.16
N LEU A 127 -18.64 11.63 13.45
CA LEU A 127 -18.87 12.50 14.62
C LEU A 127 -20.04 13.45 14.44
N ALA A 128 -20.79 13.36 13.33
CA ALA A 128 -21.95 14.21 13.00
C ALA A 128 -21.62 15.72 13.03
N ILE A 129 -20.40 16.10 12.67
CA ILE A 129 -19.98 17.50 12.56
C ILE A 129 -20.78 18.20 11.46
N ALA A 130 -21.08 19.50 11.63
CA ALA A 130 -21.83 20.26 10.65
C ALA A 130 -21.10 20.33 9.30
N HIS A 131 -21.84 20.24 8.21
CA HIS A 131 -21.31 20.18 6.84
C HIS A 131 -20.29 21.30 6.51
N ASP A 132 -20.58 22.54 6.92
CA ASP A 132 -19.73 23.70 6.63
C ASP A 132 -18.41 23.65 7.42
N ASP A 133 -18.39 23.04 8.60
CA ASP A 133 -17.20 22.85 9.43
C ASP A 133 -16.32 21.72 8.90
N ILE A 134 -16.90 20.68 8.28
CA ILE A 134 -16.15 19.56 7.73
C ILE A 134 -15.18 20.03 6.62
N ASP A 135 -15.63 20.88 5.68
CA ASP A 135 -14.79 21.37 4.59
C ASP A 135 -13.58 22.18 5.12
N MET A 136 -13.81 23.00 6.14
CA MET A 136 -12.75 23.75 6.80
C MET A 136 -11.74 22.81 7.48
N ARG A 137 -12.22 21.78 8.21
CA ARG A 137 -11.35 20.81 8.89
C ARG A 137 -10.52 20.00 7.90
N ILE A 138 -11.10 19.56 6.78
CA ILE A 138 -10.37 18.88 5.71
C ILE A 138 -9.25 19.78 5.17
N ALA A 139 -9.57 21.04 4.83
CA ALA A 139 -8.59 21.97 4.28
C ALA A 139 -7.43 22.20 5.24
N MET A 140 -7.70 22.47 6.52
CA MET A 140 -6.68 22.70 7.55
C MET A 140 -5.83 21.45 7.79
N SER A 141 -6.45 20.26 7.87
CA SER A 141 -5.73 19.02 8.14
C SER A 141 -4.84 18.59 6.98
N LEU A 142 -5.29 18.76 5.72
CA LEU A 142 -4.47 18.49 4.54
C LEU A 142 -3.33 19.49 4.38
N ASP A 143 -3.55 20.75 4.75
CA ASP A 143 -2.52 21.78 4.72
C ASP A 143 -1.44 21.50 5.76
N ALA A 144 -1.82 21.13 6.97
CA ALA A 144 -0.90 20.78 8.05
C ALA A 144 0.09 19.67 7.67
N VAL A 145 -0.32 18.71 6.84
CA VAL A 145 0.53 17.59 6.39
C VAL A 145 1.10 17.76 4.97
N ASP A 146 1.00 18.96 4.38
CA ASP A 146 1.46 19.28 3.00
C ASP A 146 0.85 18.36 1.92
N MET A 147 -0.47 18.05 2.06
CA MET A 147 -1.22 17.22 1.12
C MET A 147 -2.35 17.97 0.39
N SER A 148 -2.41 19.30 0.50
CA SER A 148 -3.45 20.12 -0.15
C SER A 148 -3.50 19.97 -1.67
N GLY A 149 -2.34 19.71 -2.31
CA GLY A 149 -2.23 19.48 -3.75
C GLY A 149 -2.79 18.13 -4.24
N GLN A 150 -2.93 17.16 -3.34
CA GLN A 150 -3.40 15.79 -3.62
C GLN A 150 -4.81 15.52 -3.09
N ARG A 151 -5.58 16.57 -2.86
CA ARG A 151 -6.92 16.49 -2.26
C ARG A 151 -7.88 15.55 -3.02
N GLU A 152 -7.86 15.57 -4.36
CA GLU A 152 -8.73 14.76 -5.23
C GLU A 152 -8.07 13.45 -5.69
N ASP A 153 -6.83 13.16 -5.28
CA ASP A 153 -6.09 11.98 -5.69
C ASP A 153 -6.54 10.72 -4.94
N ASP A 154 -6.25 9.56 -5.53
CA ASP A 154 -6.53 8.25 -4.94
C ASP A 154 -5.42 7.88 -3.95
N PRO A 155 -5.68 7.87 -2.62
CA PRO A 155 -4.67 7.59 -1.62
C PRO A 155 -4.13 6.15 -1.70
N THR A 156 -4.87 5.21 -2.30
CA THR A 156 -4.39 3.82 -2.46
C THR A 156 -3.25 3.69 -3.48
N ARG A 157 -3.02 4.74 -4.29
CA ARG A 157 -1.96 4.81 -5.32
C ARG A 157 -0.79 5.68 -4.92
N MET A 158 -0.85 6.27 -3.74
CA MET A 158 0.19 7.13 -3.19
C MET A 158 1.37 6.31 -2.64
N SER A 159 2.51 6.97 -2.44
CA SER A 159 3.63 6.36 -1.71
C SER A 159 3.24 6.14 -0.24
N GLY A 160 3.90 5.19 0.44
CA GLY A 160 3.64 4.92 1.86
C GLY A 160 3.75 6.17 2.74
N GLY A 161 4.72 7.04 2.46
CA GLY A 161 4.86 8.32 3.18
C GLY A 161 3.70 9.29 2.93
N GLN A 162 3.15 9.35 1.71
CA GLN A 162 1.95 10.16 1.44
C GLN A 162 0.71 9.55 2.09
N GLN A 163 0.57 8.22 2.07
CA GLN A 163 -0.51 7.53 2.78
C GLN A 163 -0.48 7.79 4.28
N GLN A 164 0.73 7.81 4.87
CA GLN A 164 0.92 8.16 6.28
C GLN A 164 0.45 9.58 6.58
N ARG A 165 0.80 10.55 5.75
CA ARG A 165 0.34 11.95 5.89
C ARG A 165 -1.20 12.03 5.77
N VAL A 166 -1.82 11.29 4.86
CA VAL A 166 -3.29 11.23 4.72
C VAL A 166 -3.93 10.62 5.98
N ALA A 167 -3.38 9.53 6.52
CA ALA A 167 -3.87 8.91 7.74
C ALA A 167 -3.81 9.88 8.95
N ILE A 168 -2.69 10.62 9.08
CA ILE A 168 -2.55 11.66 10.11
C ILE A 168 -3.58 12.78 9.89
N ALA A 169 -3.75 13.28 8.65
CA ALA A 169 -4.75 14.31 8.34
C ALA A 169 -6.17 13.87 8.72
N GLY A 170 -6.52 12.60 8.46
CA GLY A 170 -7.82 12.04 8.84
C GLY A 170 -8.07 12.07 10.36
N MET A 171 -7.03 11.83 11.16
CA MET A 171 -7.13 11.95 12.62
C MET A 171 -7.18 13.41 13.08
N LEU A 172 -6.38 14.29 12.50
CA LEU A 172 -6.39 15.73 12.81
C LEU A 172 -7.74 16.40 12.54
N ALA A 173 -8.43 15.99 11.48
CA ALA A 173 -9.76 16.50 11.14
C ALA A 173 -10.82 16.20 12.22
N MET A 174 -10.60 15.17 13.03
CA MET A 174 -11.43 14.86 14.18
C MET A 174 -11.15 15.78 15.38
N SER A 175 -10.02 16.51 15.40
CA SER A 175 -9.56 17.37 16.52
C SER A 175 -9.44 16.60 17.85
N PRO A 176 -8.60 15.55 17.91
CA PRO A 176 -8.52 14.69 19.09
C PRO A 176 -7.80 15.37 20.27
N GLU A 177 -8.22 15.05 21.51
CA GLU A 177 -7.54 15.44 22.76
C GLU A 177 -6.32 14.55 23.03
N ILE A 178 -6.38 13.28 22.61
CA ILE A 178 -5.26 12.32 22.65
C ILE A 178 -4.98 11.84 21.24
N LEU A 179 -3.72 11.88 20.82
CA LEU A 179 -3.25 11.33 19.56
C LEU A 179 -2.25 10.22 19.83
N VAL A 180 -2.61 8.99 19.45
CA VAL A 180 -1.78 7.79 19.57
C VAL A 180 -1.20 7.47 18.20
N LEU A 181 0.12 7.37 18.11
CA LEU A 181 0.81 7.09 16.84
C LEU A 181 1.74 5.88 17.01
N ASP A 182 1.51 4.85 16.20
CA ASP A 182 2.35 3.64 16.19
C ASP A 182 3.31 3.69 14.99
N GLU A 183 4.59 4.01 15.28
CA GLU A 183 5.68 4.14 14.31
C GLU A 183 5.34 5.06 13.09
N PRO A 184 4.85 6.30 13.30
CA PRO A 184 4.31 7.13 12.22
C PRO A 184 5.35 7.60 11.21
N THR A 185 6.63 7.42 11.48
CA THR A 185 7.74 7.92 10.65
C THR A 185 8.52 6.81 9.96
N ALA A 186 8.19 5.53 10.20
CA ALA A 186 8.94 4.39 9.70
C ALA A 186 9.06 4.33 8.17
N MET A 187 8.08 4.86 7.43
CA MET A 187 8.04 4.88 5.96
C MET A 187 8.45 6.22 5.35
N LEU A 188 8.93 7.16 6.16
CA LEU A 188 9.26 8.51 5.73
C LEU A 188 10.76 8.66 5.49
N ASP A 189 11.11 9.49 4.51
CA ASP A 189 12.45 9.99 4.34
C ASP A 189 12.82 10.97 5.48
N PRO A 190 14.09 11.33 5.67
CA PRO A 190 14.50 12.20 6.78
C PRO A 190 13.77 13.54 6.82
N GLN A 191 13.45 14.14 5.66
CA GLN A 191 12.70 15.39 5.60
C GLN A 191 11.24 15.17 6.03
N GLY A 192 10.57 14.15 5.49
CA GLY A 192 9.19 13.82 5.87
C GLY A 192 9.05 13.48 7.35
N ARG A 193 10.08 12.85 7.97
CA ARG A 193 10.13 12.61 9.41
C ARG A 193 10.18 13.92 10.19
N ALA A 194 11.07 14.84 9.80
CA ALA A 194 11.18 16.15 10.44
C ALA A 194 9.87 16.96 10.35
N ASP A 195 9.19 16.90 9.20
CA ASP A 195 7.91 17.58 8.98
C ASP A 195 6.83 17.02 9.93
N ILE A 196 6.71 15.70 10.08
CA ILE A 196 5.74 15.09 11.00
C ILE A 196 6.06 15.44 12.46
N MET A 197 7.33 15.38 12.85
CA MET A 197 7.72 15.74 14.21
C MET A 197 7.38 17.22 14.53
N HIS A 198 7.55 18.13 13.58
CA HIS A 198 7.14 19.52 13.72
C HIS A 198 5.62 19.67 13.93
N ILE A 199 4.81 18.92 13.16
CA ILE A 199 3.35 18.90 13.32
C ILE A 199 2.97 18.42 14.73
N LEU A 200 3.64 17.38 15.24
CA LEU A 200 3.41 16.87 16.60
C LEU A 200 3.79 17.90 17.67
N ASP A 201 4.86 18.69 17.44
CA ASP A 201 5.27 19.77 18.34
C ASP A 201 4.19 20.88 18.39
N GLU A 202 3.63 21.26 17.25
CA GLU A 202 2.54 22.25 17.18
C GLU A 202 1.27 21.75 17.87
N LEU A 203 0.88 20.49 17.67
CA LEU A 203 -0.29 19.90 18.32
C LEU A 203 -0.14 19.85 19.83
N GLN A 204 1.02 19.48 20.33
CA GLN A 204 1.30 19.48 21.78
C GLN A 204 1.21 20.89 22.37
N GLN A 205 1.75 21.90 21.67
CA GLN A 205 1.63 23.30 22.10
C GLN A 205 0.16 23.78 22.20
N HIS A 206 -0.73 23.18 21.39
CA HIS A 206 -2.18 23.44 21.46
C HIS A 206 -2.91 22.57 22.48
N GLY A 207 -2.18 21.79 23.30
CA GLY A 207 -2.73 21.01 24.40
C GLY A 207 -3.11 19.57 24.07
N THR A 208 -2.85 19.08 22.86
CA THR A 208 -3.07 17.68 22.49
C THR A 208 -2.07 16.78 23.23
N THR A 209 -2.57 15.72 23.86
CA THR A 209 -1.75 14.66 24.48
C THR A 209 -1.23 13.74 23.40
N ILE A 210 0.08 13.48 23.37
CA ILE A 210 0.71 12.68 22.31
C ILE A 210 1.31 11.42 22.90
N ILE A 211 0.92 10.27 22.39
CA ILE A 211 1.52 8.97 22.69
C ILE A 211 2.19 8.45 21.41
N LEU A 212 3.52 8.39 21.40
CA LEU A 212 4.31 8.01 20.26
C LEU A 212 5.02 6.69 20.54
N VAL A 213 4.68 5.65 19.79
CA VAL A 213 5.46 4.40 19.77
C VAL A 213 6.56 4.57 18.73
N THR A 214 7.80 4.45 19.14
CA THR A 214 8.96 4.58 18.24
C THR A 214 10.17 3.85 18.78
N HIS A 215 11.06 3.45 17.88
CA HIS A 215 12.38 2.92 18.17
C HIS A 215 13.51 3.89 17.76
N HIS A 216 13.16 5.03 17.14
CA HIS A 216 14.12 6.05 16.70
C HIS A 216 14.50 6.98 17.84
N ARG A 217 15.79 7.03 18.19
CA ARG A 217 16.31 7.86 19.31
C ARG A 217 16.09 9.35 19.08
N ASP A 218 16.14 9.81 17.84
CA ASP A 218 15.95 11.22 17.48
C ASP A 218 14.53 11.73 17.82
N GLU A 219 13.55 10.84 17.88
CA GLU A 219 12.16 11.17 18.18
C GLU A 219 11.89 11.31 19.69
N PHE A 220 12.83 10.87 20.53
CA PHE A 220 12.73 11.02 21.98
C PHE A 220 13.06 12.43 22.46
N VAL A 221 13.71 13.26 21.63
CA VAL A 221 14.26 14.58 22.02
C VAL A 221 13.20 15.51 22.61
N ASN A 222 11.98 15.49 22.06
CA ASN A 222 10.90 16.39 22.50
C ASN A 222 9.86 15.66 23.40
N ALA A 223 10.17 14.46 23.90
CA ALA A 223 9.26 13.73 24.77
C ALA A 223 9.36 14.26 26.22
N ASP A 224 8.22 14.50 26.88
CA ASP A 224 8.18 14.82 28.30
C ASP A 224 8.57 13.61 29.14
N ARG A 225 8.22 12.41 28.64
CA ARG A 225 8.51 11.15 29.32
C ARG A 225 8.72 10.01 28.32
N ILE A 226 9.72 9.19 28.62
CA ILE A 226 10.02 7.97 27.87
C ILE A 226 9.71 6.77 28.76
N ILE A 227 8.88 5.85 28.26
CA ILE A 227 8.46 4.62 28.94
C ILE A 227 9.02 3.45 28.16
N ARG A 228 9.84 2.66 28.84
CA ARG A 228 10.41 1.45 28.25
C ARG A 228 9.62 0.22 28.71
N LEU A 229 9.13 -0.52 27.69
CA LEU A 229 8.49 -1.82 27.88
C LEU A 229 9.48 -2.94 27.57
N ASP A 230 9.42 -4.00 28.35
CA ASP A 230 10.08 -5.26 28.08
C ASP A 230 9.20 -6.41 28.58
N ASN A 231 9.01 -7.44 27.74
CA ASN A 231 8.20 -8.62 28.06
C ASN A 231 6.83 -8.28 28.69
N GLY A 232 6.12 -7.29 28.14
CA GLY A 232 4.78 -6.88 28.59
C GLY A 232 4.76 -6.04 29.88
N ARG A 233 5.91 -5.62 30.41
CA ARG A 233 6.01 -4.83 31.65
C ARG A 233 6.73 -3.52 31.42
N ILE A 234 6.38 -2.49 32.19
CA ILE A 234 7.13 -1.23 32.22
C ILE A 234 8.35 -1.45 33.09
N VAL A 235 9.54 -1.43 32.47
CA VAL A 235 10.82 -1.60 33.18
C VAL A 235 11.46 -0.27 33.56
N GLN A 236 11.16 0.81 32.85
CA GLN A 236 11.71 2.15 33.10
C GLN A 236 10.72 3.22 32.70
N SER A 237 10.66 4.29 33.48
CA SER A 237 9.94 5.53 33.16
C SER A 237 10.85 6.71 33.51
N ALA A 238 11.40 7.40 32.51
CA ALA A 238 12.29 8.54 32.70
C ALA A 238 11.64 9.81 32.15
N ARG A 239 11.81 10.97 32.87
CA ARG A 239 11.44 12.28 32.32
C ARG A 239 12.47 12.68 31.27
N GLY A 240 11.97 13.11 30.10
CA GLY A 240 12.81 13.58 29.01
C GLY A 240 13.59 14.83 29.40
N ASN A 241 14.85 14.68 29.61
CA ASN A 241 15.86 15.68 29.38
C ASN A 241 17.18 14.93 29.14
N THR A 242 17.76 15.10 28.02
CA THR A 242 18.75 14.39 27.23
C THR A 242 20.09 14.00 27.90
N ALA A 243 20.22 14.01 29.21
CA ALA A 243 21.50 13.76 29.88
C ALA A 243 21.64 12.35 30.48
N SER A 244 20.66 11.50 30.46
CA SER A 244 20.75 10.15 31.02
C SER A 244 19.78 9.17 30.35
N ILE A 245 19.96 8.94 29.03
CA ILE A 245 19.61 7.63 28.47
C ILE A 245 20.76 6.74 28.92
N PRO A 246 20.57 5.80 29.86
CA PRO A 246 21.64 4.89 30.20
C PRO A 246 22.02 4.13 28.93
N GLU A 247 23.31 4.16 28.60
CA GLU A 247 23.88 3.22 27.66
C GLU A 247 23.32 1.84 28.00
N MET A 248 22.90 1.08 26.99
CA MET A 248 22.54 -0.31 27.18
C MET A 248 23.73 -0.98 27.90
N ASP A 249 23.55 -1.40 29.16
CA ASP A 249 24.49 -2.27 29.82
C ASP A 249 24.57 -3.56 29.02
N GLU A 250 25.64 -3.73 28.27
CA GLU A 250 26.01 -4.97 27.58
C GLU A 250 26.23 -6.15 28.53
N SER A 251 25.89 -6.04 29.84
CA SER A 251 26.28 -6.97 30.89
C SER A 251 25.27 -8.07 31.22
N ASP A 252 24.08 -8.15 30.60
CA ASP A 252 23.11 -9.21 30.93
C ASP A 252 22.75 -10.17 29.77
N THR A 253 23.62 -10.32 28.77
CA THR A 253 23.62 -11.52 27.95
C THR A 253 24.63 -12.50 28.50
N ALA A 254 24.10 -13.60 29.00
CA ALA A 254 24.81 -14.73 29.58
C ALA A 254 26.15 -15.05 28.87
N GLN A 255 27.15 -15.22 29.66
CA GLN A 255 28.41 -15.88 29.33
C GLN A 255 28.14 -17.17 28.53
N GLU A 256 28.40 -17.14 27.23
CA GLU A 256 28.94 -18.30 26.54
C GLU A 256 30.21 -17.84 25.80
N ASP A 257 31.29 -18.40 26.23
CA ASP A 257 32.63 -18.20 25.72
C ASP A 257 32.68 -18.42 24.20
N ASN A 258 32.91 -17.37 23.44
CA ASN A 258 33.41 -17.49 22.08
C ASN A 258 34.67 -16.59 21.91
N PRO A 259 35.87 -17.15 21.80
CA PRO A 259 37.13 -16.40 21.80
C PRO A 259 37.55 -15.95 20.38
N ILE A 260 36.65 -15.34 19.60
CA ILE A 260 36.96 -14.84 18.24
C ILE A 260 36.50 -13.40 18.02
N ALA A 261 36.57 -12.55 19.02
CA ALA A 261 36.18 -11.17 18.81
C ALA A 261 37.07 -10.16 19.55
N LYS A 262 38.36 -10.32 19.48
CA LYS A 262 39.35 -9.24 19.81
C LYS A 262 40.66 -9.52 19.10
N SER A 263 40.71 -9.42 17.76
CA SER A 263 41.99 -9.23 17.09
C SER A 263 41.80 -8.34 15.85
N ASN A 264 42.23 -7.10 15.99
CA ASN A 264 42.71 -6.26 14.91
C ASN A 264 41.75 -5.88 13.79
N ILE A 265 40.83 -4.95 14.05
CA ILE A 265 40.36 -4.02 12.98
C ILE A 265 41.46 -2.95 12.86
N ALA A 266 42.59 -3.32 12.26
CA ALA A 266 43.53 -2.39 11.68
C ALA A 266 43.17 -2.26 10.20
N ASN A 267 42.73 -1.07 9.81
CA ASN A 267 42.72 -0.51 8.46
C ASN A 267 43.34 -1.40 7.37
N GLY A 268 42.54 -2.28 6.79
CA GLY A 268 42.82 -2.97 5.57
C GLY A 268 41.62 -2.80 4.66
N ALA A 269 41.57 -1.72 3.91
CA ALA A 269 40.69 -1.61 2.75
C ALA A 269 40.93 -2.86 1.89
N LEU A 270 39.99 -3.81 1.91
CA LEU A 270 39.94 -4.92 0.98
C LEU A 270 39.79 -4.31 -0.42
N LYS A 271 40.88 -4.27 -1.17
CA LYS A 271 40.88 -3.87 -2.56
C LYS A 271 39.88 -4.77 -3.30
N PRO A 272 39.01 -4.23 -4.17
CA PRO A 272 38.13 -5.04 -5.01
C PRO A 272 38.96 -6.05 -5.80
N THR A 273 38.71 -7.34 -5.61
CA THR A 273 39.57 -8.44 -6.04
C THR A 273 39.45 -8.74 -7.53
N SER A 274 38.57 -8.06 -8.27
CA SER A 274 38.47 -8.24 -9.73
C SER A 274 37.64 -7.13 -10.37
N ALA A 275 38.20 -6.41 -11.32
CA ALA A 275 37.50 -5.42 -12.15
C ALA A 275 36.62 -6.08 -13.26
N VAL A 276 36.00 -7.23 -12.96
CA VAL A 276 35.13 -7.92 -13.90
C VAL A 276 33.69 -7.48 -13.65
N PRO A 277 33.04 -6.81 -14.61
CA PRO A 277 31.66 -6.39 -14.47
C PRO A 277 30.73 -7.60 -14.39
N ILE A 278 29.82 -7.62 -13.43
CA ILE A 278 28.81 -8.65 -13.28
C ILE A 278 27.41 -8.14 -13.66
N ILE A 279 27.15 -6.83 -13.48
CA ILE A 279 25.94 -6.15 -13.93
C ILE A 279 26.34 -4.99 -14.82
N GLU A 280 25.81 -4.93 -16.02
CA GLU A 280 25.99 -3.85 -16.98
C GLU A 280 24.63 -3.34 -17.46
N ILE A 281 24.41 -2.06 -17.29
CA ILE A 281 23.20 -1.35 -17.71
C ILE A 281 23.62 -0.23 -18.65
N HIS A 282 23.00 -0.15 -19.83
CA HIS A 282 23.29 0.87 -20.84
C HIS A 282 22.02 1.54 -21.34
N ASN A 283 21.93 2.86 -21.18
CA ASN A 283 20.86 3.72 -21.70
C ASN A 283 19.45 3.20 -21.38
N LEU A 284 19.23 2.76 -20.15
CA LEU A 284 17.98 2.16 -19.69
C LEU A 284 16.89 3.21 -19.56
N ILE A 285 15.75 3.01 -20.23
CA ILE A 285 14.56 3.85 -20.09
C ILE A 285 13.39 2.98 -19.63
N TYR A 286 12.74 3.43 -18.55
CA TYR A 286 11.54 2.77 -18.05
C TYR A 286 10.47 3.78 -17.64
N GLN A 287 9.23 3.53 -18.08
CA GLN A 287 8.05 4.32 -17.78
C GLN A 287 6.90 3.38 -17.44
N TYR A 288 6.21 3.63 -16.34
CA TYR A 288 5.00 2.88 -16.01
C TYR A 288 3.86 3.20 -16.98
N PRO A 289 2.97 2.23 -17.28
CA PRO A 289 1.90 2.38 -18.30
C PRO A 289 1.00 3.61 -18.11
N ASN A 290 0.82 4.06 -16.88
CA ASN A 290 -0.07 5.16 -16.51
C ASN A 290 0.68 6.45 -16.15
N SER A 291 2.00 6.48 -16.28
CA SER A 291 2.82 7.66 -16.00
C SER A 291 3.03 8.49 -17.27
N SER A 292 3.02 9.81 -17.14
CA SER A 292 3.34 10.73 -18.25
C SER A 292 4.84 10.93 -18.46
N LYS A 293 5.68 10.56 -17.46
CA LYS A 293 7.13 10.75 -17.49
C LYS A 293 7.84 9.43 -17.20
N PRO A 294 9.04 9.19 -17.81
CA PRO A 294 9.85 8.03 -17.45
C PRO A 294 10.29 8.11 -15.98
N VAL A 295 10.36 6.96 -15.32
CA VAL A 295 10.91 6.81 -13.96
C VAL A 295 12.43 6.68 -14.03
N LEU A 296 12.95 5.96 -15.03
CA LEU A 296 14.38 5.89 -15.35
C LEU A 296 14.57 6.43 -16.77
N ASP A 297 15.51 7.36 -16.96
CA ASP A 297 15.79 7.99 -18.25
C ASP A 297 17.28 7.89 -18.60
N LYS A 298 17.61 7.00 -19.55
CA LYS A 298 18.97 6.74 -20.08
C LYS A 298 19.99 6.36 -18.99
N LEU A 299 19.56 5.62 -17.98
CA LEU A 299 20.42 5.19 -16.88
C LEU A 299 21.51 4.22 -17.39
N SER A 300 22.76 4.47 -17.00
CA SER A 300 23.88 3.57 -17.28
C SER A 300 24.68 3.35 -16.00
N ILE A 301 24.85 2.07 -15.60
CA ILE A 301 25.54 1.65 -14.37
C ILE A 301 26.32 0.37 -14.66
N THR A 302 27.50 0.25 -14.06
CA THR A 302 28.31 -0.97 -14.06
C THR A 302 28.63 -1.35 -12.62
N ILE A 303 28.43 -2.62 -12.24
CA ILE A 303 28.74 -3.18 -10.93
C ILE A 303 29.67 -4.36 -11.10
N ASN A 304 30.73 -4.41 -10.29
CA ASN A 304 31.76 -5.45 -10.37
C ASN A 304 31.41 -6.63 -9.47
N LYS A 305 32.00 -7.78 -9.80
CA LYS A 305 31.83 -9.01 -9.01
C LYS A 305 32.42 -8.87 -7.62
N GLY A 306 31.64 -9.27 -6.60
CA GLY A 306 32.03 -9.22 -5.18
C GLY A 306 31.98 -7.83 -4.55
N GLU A 307 31.39 -6.83 -5.23
CA GLU A 307 31.24 -5.46 -4.76
C GLU A 307 29.93 -5.31 -3.99
N THR A 308 29.94 -4.61 -2.87
CA THR A 308 28.71 -4.16 -2.17
C THR A 308 28.40 -2.73 -2.57
N VAL A 309 27.30 -2.53 -3.28
CA VAL A 309 26.89 -1.21 -3.80
C VAL A 309 25.61 -0.75 -3.13
N ALA A 310 25.64 0.43 -2.50
CA ALA A 310 24.43 1.09 -2.00
C ALA A 310 23.81 1.97 -3.10
N ILE A 311 22.50 1.83 -3.30
CA ILE A 311 21.70 2.68 -4.20
C ILE A 311 20.86 3.59 -3.34
N THR A 312 21.09 4.91 -3.47
CA THR A 312 20.42 5.96 -2.71
C THR A 312 19.63 6.89 -3.62
N GLY A 313 18.83 7.78 -3.04
CA GLY A 313 18.03 8.76 -3.79
C GLY A 313 16.68 9.00 -3.10
N HIS A 314 16.03 10.11 -3.44
CA HIS A 314 14.71 10.46 -2.88
C HIS A 314 13.62 9.43 -3.21
N ASN A 315 12.49 9.51 -2.50
CA ASN A 315 11.34 8.65 -2.77
C ASN A 315 10.81 8.90 -4.20
N GLY A 316 10.58 7.82 -4.95
CA GLY A 316 10.19 7.91 -6.37
C GLY A 316 11.34 8.09 -7.37
N ALA A 317 12.61 8.07 -6.94
CA ALA A 317 13.77 8.12 -7.85
C ALA A 317 13.95 6.88 -8.72
N GLY A 318 13.19 5.81 -8.50
CA GLY A 318 13.23 4.59 -9.32
C GLY A 318 14.12 3.47 -8.77
N LYS A 319 14.53 3.52 -7.50
CA LYS A 319 15.38 2.50 -6.85
C LYS A 319 14.78 1.09 -6.92
N THR A 320 13.59 0.91 -6.38
CA THR A 320 12.84 -0.37 -6.44
C THR A 320 12.51 -0.77 -7.88
N THR A 321 12.24 0.20 -8.77
CA THR A 321 12.02 -0.06 -10.20
C THR A 321 13.26 -0.66 -10.85
N LEU A 322 14.44 -0.14 -10.53
CA LEU A 322 15.71 -0.68 -11.01
C LEU A 322 15.92 -2.12 -10.54
N ALA A 323 15.70 -2.41 -9.24
CA ALA A 323 15.77 -3.77 -8.71
C ALA A 323 14.83 -4.74 -9.44
N ARG A 324 13.59 -4.34 -9.70
CA ARG A 324 12.59 -5.15 -10.43
C ARG A 324 13.01 -5.42 -11.88
N LEU A 325 13.63 -4.45 -12.57
CA LEU A 325 14.16 -4.60 -13.93
C LEU A 325 15.34 -5.56 -13.97
N LEU A 326 16.25 -5.51 -12.99
CA LEU A 326 17.38 -6.44 -12.86
C LEU A 326 16.90 -7.88 -12.66
N CYS A 327 15.83 -8.08 -11.91
CA CYS A 327 15.22 -9.39 -11.66
C CYS A 327 14.30 -9.87 -12.80
N ALA A 328 14.20 -9.12 -13.91
CA ALA A 328 13.28 -9.39 -15.02
C ALA A 328 11.80 -9.53 -14.61
N LEU A 329 11.39 -8.86 -13.53
CA LEU A 329 9.99 -8.75 -13.10
C LEU A 329 9.23 -7.69 -13.90
N GLU A 330 9.98 -6.72 -14.47
CA GLU A 330 9.47 -5.69 -15.39
C GLU A 330 10.34 -5.68 -16.66
N GLN A 331 9.80 -5.14 -17.75
CA GLN A 331 10.53 -5.02 -19.02
C GLN A 331 10.69 -3.56 -19.41
N PRO A 332 11.94 -3.06 -19.68
CA PRO A 332 12.16 -1.67 -20.07
C PRO A 332 11.64 -1.38 -21.48
N GLN A 333 11.39 -0.10 -21.77
CA GLN A 333 11.01 0.34 -23.11
C GLN A 333 12.22 0.47 -24.05
N SER A 334 13.40 0.80 -23.50
CA SER A 334 14.65 0.82 -24.27
C SER A 334 15.87 0.61 -23.37
N GLY A 335 17.04 0.35 -23.98
CA GLY A 335 18.29 0.10 -23.30
C GLY A 335 18.63 -1.38 -23.20
N ASN A 336 19.78 -1.68 -22.61
CA ASN A 336 20.29 -3.04 -22.45
C ASN A 336 20.65 -3.31 -20.99
N ILE A 337 20.33 -4.52 -20.51
CA ILE A 337 20.74 -5.03 -19.21
C ILE A 337 21.41 -6.38 -19.43
N THR A 338 22.64 -6.53 -18.96
CA THR A 338 23.38 -7.78 -18.98
C THR A 338 23.81 -8.13 -17.56
N ILE A 339 23.55 -9.36 -17.12
CA ILE A 339 23.89 -9.84 -15.78
C ILE A 339 24.59 -11.19 -15.92
N ASN A 340 25.84 -11.26 -15.46
CA ASN A 340 26.66 -12.48 -15.54
C ASN A 340 26.58 -13.16 -16.95
N THR A 341 26.76 -12.37 -18.02
CA THR A 341 26.63 -12.77 -19.44
C THR A 341 25.21 -13.07 -19.92
N ILE A 342 24.19 -13.04 -19.05
CA ILE A 342 22.79 -13.24 -19.42
C ILE A 342 22.20 -11.91 -19.90
N PRO A 343 21.71 -11.82 -21.16
CA PRO A 343 21.05 -10.59 -21.64
C PRO A 343 19.63 -10.50 -21.08
N VAL A 344 19.46 -9.84 -19.94
CA VAL A 344 18.15 -9.68 -19.25
C VAL A 344 17.20 -8.83 -20.08
N ALA A 345 17.70 -7.72 -20.63
CA ALA A 345 16.98 -6.89 -21.58
C ALA A 345 17.90 -6.49 -22.74
N ARG A 346 17.43 -6.65 -23.96
CA ARG A 346 18.17 -6.28 -25.17
C ARG A 346 17.26 -5.61 -26.17
N GLN A 347 17.64 -4.44 -26.61
CA GLN A 347 16.97 -3.74 -27.68
C GLN A 347 17.44 -4.27 -29.05
N ARG A 348 16.50 -4.66 -29.93
CA ARG A 348 16.79 -5.07 -31.31
C ARG A 348 17.05 -3.86 -32.19
N ALA A 349 17.67 -4.07 -33.35
CA ALA A 349 17.91 -3.03 -34.34
C ALA A 349 16.66 -2.33 -34.85
N ASN A 350 15.48 -2.99 -34.74
CA ASN A 350 14.17 -2.40 -35.07
C ASN A 350 13.53 -1.60 -33.93
N GLY A 351 14.24 -1.37 -32.81
CA GLY A 351 13.76 -0.63 -31.66
C GLY A 351 12.93 -1.44 -30.66
N ASN A 352 12.47 -2.63 -31.00
CA ASN A 352 11.67 -3.47 -30.12
C ASN A 352 12.53 -4.19 -29.07
N MET A 353 12.00 -4.34 -27.86
CA MET A 353 12.67 -5.11 -26.80
C MET A 353 12.53 -6.62 -27.06
N GLN A 354 13.60 -7.34 -26.79
CA GLN A 354 13.60 -8.81 -26.86
C GLN A 354 13.19 -9.37 -25.51
N SER A 355 12.17 -10.23 -25.48
CA SER A 355 11.79 -10.97 -24.28
C SER A 355 12.87 -11.97 -23.89
N LEU A 356 13.12 -12.11 -22.58
CA LEU A 356 14.06 -13.10 -22.04
C LEU A 356 13.57 -14.53 -22.36
N LYS A 357 14.46 -15.37 -22.88
CA LYS A 357 14.16 -16.78 -23.16
C LYS A 357 13.94 -17.54 -21.85
N ARG A 358 13.13 -18.61 -21.88
CA ARG A 358 12.83 -19.41 -20.69
C ARG A 358 14.09 -19.94 -19.98
N ALA A 359 15.03 -20.52 -20.73
CA ALA A 359 16.27 -21.05 -20.17
C ALA A 359 17.16 -19.97 -19.53
N ASP A 360 17.20 -18.75 -20.12
CA ASP A 360 17.96 -17.63 -19.59
C ASP A 360 17.28 -17.07 -18.33
N ARG A 361 15.94 -17.12 -18.26
CA ARG A 361 15.17 -16.74 -17.07
C ARG A 361 15.40 -17.69 -15.89
N GLU A 362 15.47 -18.99 -16.14
CA GLU A 362 15.80 -19.99 -15.11
C GLU A 362 17.22 -19.78 -14.58
N LYS A 363 18.20 -19.51 -15.46
CA LYS A 363 19.57 -19.17 -15.05
C LYS A 363 19.64 -17.88 -14.25
N LEU A 364 18.91 -16.83 -14.67
CA LEU A 364 18.89 -15.55 -13.98
C LEU A 364 18.35 -15.71 -12.53
N ARG A 365 17.28 -16.48 -12.36
CA ARG A 365 16.68 -16.76 -11.03
C ARG A 365 17.59 -17.57 -10.11
N ALA A 366 18.47 -18.40 -10.66
CA ALA A 366 19.50 -19.09 -9.89
C ALA A 366 20.70 -18.17 -9.55
N THR A 367 20.89 -17.09 -10.31
CA THR A 367 22.02 -16.16 -10.15
C THR A 367 21.68 -15.03 -9.19
N ILE A 368 20.44 -14.53 -9.22
CA ILE A 368 19.99 -13.36 -8.42
C ILE A 368 19.03 -13.79 -7.34
N GLY A 369 19.30 -13.36 -6.11
CA GLY A 369 18.33 -13.30 -5.01
C GLY A 369 17.80 -11.88 -4.85
N TYR A 370 16.50 -11.73 -4.66
CA TYR A 370 15.87 -10.43 -4.46
C TYR A 370 15.02 -10.41 -3.20
N VAL A 371 15.46 -9.63 -2.21
CA VAL A 371 14.71 -9.28 -1.00
C VAL A 371 13.95 -8.00 -1.31
N MET A 372 12.62 -8.11 -1.42
CA MET A 372 11.74 -6.97 -1.72
C MET A 372 11.58 -6.07 -0.48
N GLN A 373 11.09 -4.86 -0.67
CA GLN A 373 10.85 -3.87 0.39
C GLN A 373 9.95 -4.39 1.53
N HIS A 374 8.97 -5.24 1.21
CA HIS A 374 8.10 -5.94 2.17
C HIS A 374 8.30 -7.46 2.04
N PRO A 375 9.43 -8.00 2.53
CA PRO A 375 9.74 -9.42 2.32
C PRO A 375 8.79 -10.35 3.08
N GLU A 376 8.16 -9.89 4.17
CA GLU A 376 7.14 -10.61 4.92
C GLU A 376 5.91 -10.98 4.07
N ARG A 377 5.58 -10.19 3.05
CA ARG A 377 4.50 -10.48 2.09
C ARG A 377 4.83 -11.60 1.09
N GLN A 378 6.07 -12.11 1.12
CA GLN A 378 6.52 -13.21 0.26
C GLN A 378 6.32 -14.59 0.86
N LEU A 379 5.96 -14.67 2.14
CA LEU A 379 5.77 -15.92 2.88
C LEU A 379 4.40 -16.53 2.50
N PHE A 380 4.39 -17.85 2.24
CA PHE A 380 3.18 -18.53 1.76
C PHE A 380 3.05 -19.99 2.21
N ALA A 381 4.09 -20.59 2.80
CA ALA A 381 4.05 -21.99 3.25
C ALA A 381 3.39 -22.15 4.63
N GLU A 382 3.12 -23.38 5.04
CA GLU A 382 2.54 -23.70 6.33
C GLU A 382 3.53 -23.50 7.48
N THR A 383 4.81 -23.80 7.24
CA THR A 383 5.91 -23.61 8.21
C THR A 383 7.03 -22.77 7.63
N VAL A 384 7.84 -22.16 8.51
CA VAL A 384 9.02 -21.40 8.12
C VAL A 384 10.02 -22.25 7.36
N ALA A 385 10.27 -23.48 7.82
CA ALA A 385 11.20 -24.39 7.16
C ALA A 385 10.75 -24.74 5.74
N GLU A 386 9.46 -24.95 5.50
CA GLU A 386 8.91 -25.23 4.18
C GLU A 386 8.97 -24.02 3.25
N ASP A 387 8.76 -22.81 3.77
CA ASP A 387 8.90 -21.59 2.99
C ASP A 387 10.35 -21.39 2.52
N ILE A 388 11.31 -21.60 3.40
CA ILE A 388 12.74 -21.51 3.09
C ILE A 388 13.14 -22.62 2.08
N ALA A 389 12.60 -23.82 2.20
CA ALA A 389 12.89 -24.94 1.31
C ALA A 389 12.37 -24.76 -0.13
N TYR A 390 11.41 -23.86 -0.34
CA TYR A 390 10.76 -23.69 -1.64
C TYR A 390 11.73 -23.32 -2.77
N GLY A 391 12.64 -22.38 -2.52
CA GLY A 391 13.65 -21.96 -3.50
C GLY A 391 14.62 -23.07 -3.89
N PRO A 392 15.31 -23.71 -2.93
CA PRO A 392 16.19 -24.84 -3.15
C PRO A 392 15.52 -26.02 -3.89
N ARG A 393 14.26 -26.36 -3.58
CA ARG A 393 13.49 -27.37 -4.32
C ARG A 393 13.26 -26.99 -5.78
N ASN A 394 13.01 -25.71 -6.07
CA ASN A 394 12.87 -25.25 -7.46
C ASN A 394 14.21 -25.23 -8.23
N GLN A 395 15.35 -25.29 -7.54
CA GLN A 395 16.68 -25.51 -8.14
C GLN A 395 16.96 -26.98 -8.41
N HIS A 396 15.97 -27.87 -8.19
CA HIS A 396 16.08 -29.32 -8.43
C HIS A 396 17.17 -30.03 -7.61
N LEU A 397 17.42 -29.53 -6.38
CA LEU A 397 18.30 -30.18 -5.41
C LEU A 397 17.62 -31.39 -4.76
N ASP A 398 18.40 -32.34 -4.28
CA ASP A 398 17.87 -33.44 -3.48
C ASP A 398 17.46 -32.97 -2.08
N GLU A 399 16.56 -33.69 -1.40
CA GLU A 399 16.01 -33.27 -0.11
C GLU A 399 17.08 -33.16 0.99
N THR A 400 18.20 -33.84 0.88
CA THR A 400 19.32 -33.73 1.82
C THR A 400 20.01 -32.38 1.68
N GLN A 401 20.31 -31.98 0.43
CA GLN A 401 20.85 -30.66 0.11
C GLN A 401 19.89 -29.53 0.45
N VAL A 402 18.58 -29.75 0.20
CA VAL A 402 17.54 -28.78 0.59
C VAL A 402 17.57 -28.57 2.10
N SER A 403 17.55 -29.66 2.89
CA SER A 403 17.56 -29.57 4.35
C SER A 403 18.83 -28.90 4.88
N GLU A 404 19.99 -29.20 4.29
CA GLU A 404 21.26 -28.56 4.66
C GLU A 404 21.23 -27.06 4.40
N ARG A 405 20.76 -26.61 3.23
CA ARG A 405 20.64 -25.19 2.91
C ARG A 405 19.64 -24.44 3.77
N VAL A 406 18.49 -25.09 4.10
CA VAL A 406 17.50 -24.55 5.02
C VAL A 406 18.13 -24.32 6.40
N ASN A 407 18.79 -25.33 6.95
CA ASN A 407 19.44 -25.23 8.24
C ASN A 407 20.53 -24.14 8.27
N GLN A 408 21.38 -24.09 7.23
CA GLN A 408 22.41 -23.05 7.11
C GLN A 408 21.83 -21.66 7.09
N ALA A 409 20.76 -21.43 6.31
CA ALA A 409 20.10 -20.13 6.21
C ALA A 409 19.45 -19.73 7.55
N MET A 410 18.84 -20.68 8.26
CA MET A 410 18.21 -20.44 9.55
C MET A 410 19.26 -20.10 10.63
N THR A 411 20.38 -20.82 10.67
CA THR A 411 21.49 -20.58 11.59
C THR A 411 22.13 -19.22 11.37
N LEU A 412 22.33 -18.80 10.10
CA LEU A 412 22.89 -17.48 9.80
C LEU A 412 22.04 -16.32 10.34
N LEU A 413 20.74 -16.54 10.52
CA LEU A 413 19.78 -15.54 11.00
C LEU A 413 19.24 -15.82 12.40
N HIS A 414 19.75 -16.86 13.09
CA HIS A 414 19.36 -17.27 14.45
C HIS A 414 17.84 -17.55 14.60
N ILE A 415 17.20 -18.14 13.59
CA ILE A 415 15.75 -18.42 13.55
C ILE A 415 15.41 -19.92 13.57
N GLU A 416 16.33 -20.80 13.99
CA GLU A 416 16.12 -22.26 14.03
C GLU A 416 14.92 -22.65 14.90
N HIS A 417 14.69 -21.90 15.97
CA HIS A 417 13.58 -22.10 16.90
C HIS A 417 12.20 -21.79 16.31
N LEU A 418 12.15 -21.21 15.11
CA LEU A 418 10.92 -20.86 14.38
C LEU A 418 10.58 -21.88 13.28
N ALA A 419 11.41 -22.92 13.07
CA ALA A 419 11.31 -23.85 11.92
C ALA A 419 9.91 -24.40 11.69
N ASP A 420 9.27 -24.90 12.76
CA ASP A 420 7.96 -25.56 12.72
C ASP A 420 6.79 -24.60 12.93
N ARG A 421 7.06 -23.30 13.12
CA ARG A 421 6.01 -22.31 13.31
C ARG A 421 5.42 -21.86 11.97
N SER A 422 4.15 -21.53 11.99
CA SER A 422 3.53 -20.86 10.84
C SER A 422 4.10 -19.45 10.66
N PRO A 423 4.55 -19.09 9.44
CA PRO A 423 5.04 -17.74 9.17
C PRO A 423 4.03 -16.64 9.52
N PHE A 424 2.74 -16.95 9.44
CA PHE A 424 1.66 -16.00 9.71
C PHE A 424 1.46 -15.67 11.19
N ASN A 425 2.03 -16.48 12.10
CA ASN A 425 1.96 -16.30 13.55
C ASN A 425 3.23 -15.66 14.14
N LEU A 426 4.16 -15.21 13.27
CA LEU A 426 5.40 -14.58 13.66
C LEU A 426 5.24 -13.05 13.77
N SER A 427 6.10 -12.41 14.60
CA SER A 427 6.22 -10.96 14.57
C SER A 427 6.72 -10.47 13.20
N GLY A 428 6.45 -9.21 12.83
CA GLY A 428 6.89 -8.64 11.55
C GLY A 428 8.40 -8.76 11.32
N GLY A 429 9.21 -8.54 12.37
CA GLY A 429 10.67 -8.73 12.30
C GLY A 429 11.05 -10.19 12.04
N GLN A 430 10.43 -11.15 12.74
CA GLN A 430 10.68 -12.58 12.52
C GLN A 430 10.22 -13.03 11.11
N GLN A 431 9.08 -12.53 10.63
CA GLN A 431 8.63 -12.79 9.26
C GLN A 431 9.65 -12.31 8.24
N ARG A 432 10.21 -11.11 8.45
CA ARG A 432 11.22 -10.52 7.57
C ARG A 432 12.50 -11.35 7.55
N LEU A 433 12.99 -11.80 8.71
CA LEU A 433 14.16 -12.70 8.80
C LEU A 433 13.89 -14.04 8.10
N ALA A 434 12.71 -14.64 8.27
CA ALA A 434 12.32 -15.88 7.59
C ALA A 434 12.29 -15.71 6.06
N ALA A 435 11.76 -14.57 5.56
CA ALA A 435 11.73 -14.28 4.14
C ALA A 435 13.14 -14.06 3.55
N ILE A 436 14.04 -13.39 4.28
CA ILE A 436 15.45 -13.26 3.92
C ILE A 436 16.11 -14.63 3.86
N ALA A 437 15.90 -15.50 4.87
CA ALA A 437 16.43 -16.87 4.90
C ALA A 437 16.03 -17.67 3.65
N GLY A 438 14.77 -17.54 3.19
CA GLY A 438 14.28 -18.22 1.99
C GLY A 438 14.98 -17.81 0.70
N ILE A 439 15.53 -16.60 0.64
CA ILE A 439 16.31 -16.12 -0.51
C ILE A 439 17.76 -16.58 -0.41
N ILE A 440 18.34 -16.53 0.80
CA ILE A 440 19.74 -16.92 1.04
C ILE A 440 19.92 -18.43 0.85
N ALA A 441 18.93 -19.25 1.22
CA ALA A 441 18.93 -20.69 1.00
C ALA A 441 19.11 -21.05 -0.51
N CYS A 442 18.75 -20.17 -1.43
CA CYS A 442 19.01 -20.33 -2.85
C CYS A 442 20.48 -20.16 -3.23
N GLN A 443 21.35 -19.63 -2.36
CA GLN A 443 22.77 -19.32 -2.57
C GLN A 443 23.01 -18.49 -3.84
N PRO A 444 22.45 -17.29 -3.97
CA PRO A 444 22.61 -16.48 -5.17
C PRO A 444 24.04 -15.93 -5.29
N GLN A 445 24.48 -15.64 -6.53
CA GLN A 445 25.74 -14.94 -6.78
C GLN A 445 25.62 -13.42 -6.63
N ILE A 446 24.41 -12.91 -6.83
CA ILE A 446 24.05 -11.49 -6.68
C ILE A 446 22.85 -11.42 -5.75
N LEU A 447 22.96 -10.61 -4.71
CA LEU A 447 21.88 -10.36 -3.76
C LEU A 447 21.44 -8.89 -3.87
N ILE A 448 20.17 -8.67 -4.16
CA ILE A 448 19.56 -7.35 -4.19
C ILE A 448 18.65 -7.25 -2.98
N MET A 449 18.84 -6.24 -2.13
CA MET A 449 18.07 -6.01 -0.91
C MET A 449 17.46 -4.61 -0.95
N ASP A 450 16.12 -4.54 -0.90
CA ASP A 450 15.38 -3.29 -0.91
C ASP A 450 14.90 -2.97 0.51
N GLU A 451 15.55 -2.03 1.18
CA GLU A 451 15.33 -1.61 2.57
C GLU A 451 15.30 -2.80 3.56
N PRO A 452 16.39 -3.59 3.66
CA PRO A 452 16.37 -4.86 4.39
C PRO A 452 16.14 -4.71 5.89
N THR A 453 16.49 -3.58 6.50
CA THR A 453 16.43 -3.34 7.94
C THR A 453 15.25 -2.45 8.38
N ALA A 454 14.45 -1.95 7.44
CA ALA A 454 13.30 -1.09 7.76
C ALA A 454 12.31 -1.81 8.70
N GLY A 455 11.93 -1.18 9.82
CA GLY A 455 11.00 -1.76 10.81
C GLY A 455 11.57 -2.92 11.65
N LEU A 456 12.89 -3.15 11.61
CA LEU A 456 13.58 -4.08 12.49
C LEU A 456 14.05 -3.36 13.76
N ASP A 457 14.07 -4.08 14.89
CA ASP A 457 14.74 -3.62 16.10
C ASP A 457 16.27 -3.69 15.95
N GLU A 458 16.99 -3.15 16.94
CA GLU A 458 18.45 -3.05 16.90
C GLU A 458 19.13 -4.44 16.82
N ALA A 459 18.56 -5.45 17.49
CA ALA A 459 19.11 -6.81 17.50
C ALA A 459 18.93 -7.48 16.10
N ALA A 460 17.74 -7.40 15.52
CA ALA A 460 17.48 -7.94 14.18
C ALA A 460 18.24 -7.18 13.10
N THR A 461 18.39 -5.85 13.24
CA THR A 461 19.21 -5.02 12.34
C THR A 461 20.67 -5.46 12.36
N THR A 462 21.24 -5.67 13.55
CA THR A 462 22.61 -6.18 13.73
C THR A 462 22.77 -7.56 13.10
N CYS A 463 21.78 -8.44 13.27
CA CYS A 463 21.78 -9.77 12.64
C CYS A 463 21.84 -9.67 11.11
N VAL A 464 21.05 -8.79 10.49
CA VAL A 464 21.05 -8.58 9.03
C VAL A 464 22.37 -7.95 8.57
N HIS A 465 22.95 -7.00 9.30
CA HIS A 465 24.25 -6.42 8.98
C HIS A 465 25.36 -7.47 9.01
N ASN A 466 25.41 -8.30 10.03
CA ASN A 466 26.39 -9.40 10.14
C ASN A 466 26.23 -10.40 9.00
N LEU A 467 24.99 -10.70 8.61
CA LEU A 467 24.71 -11.54 7.47
C LEU A 467 25.28 -10.95 6.18
N ILE A 468 25.00 -9.65 5.89
CA ILE A 468 25.50 -8.96 4.69
C ILE A 468 27.03 -8.98 4.64
N GLN A 469 27.70 -8.68 5.75
CA GLN A 469 29.14 -8.75 5.85
C GLN A 469 29.69 -10.17 5.63
N THR A 470 29.03 -11.19 6.17
CA THR A 470 29.39 -12.60 5.97
C THR A 470 29.28 -13.00 4.50
N LEU A 471 28.19 -12.62 3.85
CA LEU A 471 27.96 -12.91 2.42
C LEU A 471 28.93 -12.15 1.51
N HIS A 472 29.26 -10.90 1.84
CA HIS A 472 30.28 -10.12 1.14
C HIS A 472 31.67 -10.79 1.27
N ALA A 473 32.04 -11.23 2.46
CA ALA A 473 33.30 -11.96 2.68
C ALA A 473 33.38 -13.27 1.89
N GLN A 474 32.24 -13.88 1.55
CA GLN A 474 32.14 -15.04 0.66
C GLN A 474 32.24 -14.70 -0.84
N GLY A 475 32.34 -13.40 -1.18
CA GLY A 475 32.49 -12.92 -2.56
C GLY A 475 31.16 -12.77 -3.31
N ILE A 476 30.01 -12.72 -2.62
CA ILE A 476 28.71 -12.44 -3.19
C ILE A 476 28.63 -10.94 -3.52
N THR A 477 28.11 -10.61 -4.70
CA THR A 477 27.86 -9.22 -5.10
C THR A 477 26.55 -8.75 -4.46
N ILE A 478 26.55 -7.62 -3.75
CA ILE A 478 25.38 -7.16 -3.01
C ILE A 478 24.97 -5.76 -3.46
N LEU A 479 23.69 -5.59 -3.77
CA LEU A 479 23.06 -4.29 -4.03
C LEU A 479 22.10 -4.00 -2.87
N ILE A 480 22.35 -2.92 -2.15
CA ILE A 480 21.53 -2.49 -1.03
C ILE A 480 20.83 -1.19 -1.43
N ILE A 481 19.50 -1.18 -1.41
CA ILE A 481 18.73 0.05 -1.47
C ILE A 481 18.42 0.45 -0.03
N SER A 482 18.93 1.60 0.40
CA SER A 482 18.71 2.09 1.77
C SER A 482 18.67 3.61 1.84
N HIS A 483 17.93 4.11 2.82
CA HIS A 483 17.89 5.52 3.21
C HIS A 483 18.71 5.79 4.48
N SER A 484 19.18 4.76 5.17
CA SER A 484 19.96 4.86 6.40
C SER A 484 21.43 5.13 6.08
N GLN A 485 21.92 6.32 6.45
CA GLN A 485 23.33 6.68 6.23
C GLN A 485 24.25 5.75 7.03
N THR A 486 23.85 5.38 8.24
CA THR A 486 24.63 4.46 9.10
C THR A 486 24.77 3.08 8.47
N GLU A 487 23.71 2.55 7.85
CA GLU A 487 23.75 1.29 7.12
C GLU A 487 24.67 1.35 5.90
N ILE A 488 24.59 2.46 5.15
CA ILE A 488 25.42 2.70 3.96
C ILE A 488 26.90 2.77 4.33
N ASP A 489 27.23 3.54 5.37
CA ASP A 489 28.62 3.75 5.83
C ASP A 489 29.27 2.47 6.37
N VAL A 490 28.48 1.54 6.94
CA VAL A 490 28.95 0.28 7.52
C VAL A 490 29.08 -0.83 6.45
N LEU A 491 28.21 -0.86 5.43
CA LEU A 491 28.07 -2.02 4.55
C LEU A 491 28.56 -1.79 3.12
N ALA A 492 28.54 -0.53 2.60
CA ALA A 492 28.75 -0.28 1.20
C ALA A 492 30.22 0.03 0.87
N ASP A 493 30.75 -0.64 -0.18
CA ASP A 493 32.03 -0.29 -0.80
C ASP A 493 31.92 0.96 -1.68
N ARG A 494 30.73 1.13 -2.30
CA ARG A 494 30.43 2.23 -3.23
C ARG A 494 28.97 2.65 -3.14
N VAL A 495 28.72 3.95 -3.30
CA VAL A 495 27.39 4.52 -3.27
C VAL A 495 27.04 5.09 -4.63
N ILE A 496 25.86 4.73 -5.14
CA ILE A 496 25.28 5.26 -6.37
C ILE A 496 24.01 6.02 -6.02
N ALA A 497 24.04 7.34 -6.19
CA ALA A 497 22.85 8.17 -5.99
C ALA A 497 22.05 8.27 -7.30
N LEU A 498 20.77 7.89 -7.24
CA LEU A 498 19.79 8.13 -8.30
C LEU A 498 19.13 9.48 -8.05
N ASP A 499 19.50 10.49 -8.86
CA ASP A 499 18.95 11.84 -8.73
C ASP A 499 18.25 12.26 -10.03
N ARG A 500 17.05 12.79 -9.88
CA ARG A 500 16.22 13.26 -11.00
C ARG A 500 16.57 14.71 -11.30
N ARG A 501 17.45 14.98 -12.26
CA ARG A 501 17.69 16.35 -12.71
C ARG A 501 16.51 16.90 -13.50
N GLN A 502 16.22 18.19 -13.30
CA GLN A 502 15.19 18.96 -14.04
C GLN A 502 15.45 19.04 -15.57
N ASN A 503 16.56 18.53 -16.08
CA ASN A 503 16.98 18.59 -17.48
C ASN A 503 17.18 17.20 -18.13
N GLY A 504 16.36 16.20 -17.85
CA GLY A 504 16.11 15.10 -18.77
C GLY A 504 17.23 14.07 -18.96
N ASN A 505 18.23 13.97 -18.07
CA ASN A 505 19.18 12.85 -18.05
C ASN A 505 19.39 12.43 -16.60
N ASP A 506 18.99 11.22 -16.23
CA ASP A 506 19.36 10.62 -14.95
C ASP A 506 20.85 10.31 -14.96
N VAL A 507 21.61 10.93 -14.06
CA VAL A 507 23.05 10.67 -13.90
C VAL A 507 23.22 9.90 -12.61
N ALA A 508 23.63 8.64 -12.71
CA ALA A 508 24.21 7.94 -11.58
C ALA A 508 25.52 8.66 -11.19
N ARG A 509 25.57 9.27 -10.02
CA ARG A 509 26.81 9.82 -9.47
C ARG A 509 27.47 8.79 -8.59
N ASP A 510 28.69 8.45 -8.93
CA ASP A 510 29.59 7.66 -8.10
C ASP A 510 30.13 8.56 -7.00
N ILE A 511 29.67 8.39 -5.77
CA ILE A 511 30.15 9.11 -4.60
C ILE A 511 31.10 8.15 -3.90
N GLY A 512 32.42 8.30 -4.16
CA GLY A 512 33.44 7.53 -3.45
C GLY A 512 33.34 7.74 -1.93
N THR A 513 33.67 6.73 -1.15
CA THR A 513 33.58 6.63 0.32
C THR A 513 34.49 7.59 1.12
N ASN A 514 34.94 8.70 0.57
CA ASN A 514 35.67 9.75 1.29
C ASN A 514 34.81 11.01 1.40
N VAL A 515 33.79 10.98 2.23
CA VAL A 515 33.12 12.19 2.71
C VAL A 515 33.68 12.52 4.09
N THR A 516 34.81 13.22 4.11
CA THR A 516 35.15 14.10 5.23
C THR A 516 34.03 15.15 5.29
N SER A 517 33.45 15.29 6.47
CA SER A 517 32.44 16.29 6.83
C SER A 517 32.89 17.70 6.44
N GLU A 518 32.57 18.15 5.25
CA GLU A 518 32.51 19.56 4.93
C GLU A 518 31.08 20.03 5.16
N THR A 519 30.88 20.67 6.29
CA THR A 519 29.76 21.57 6.55
C THR A 519 29.69 22.62 5.45
N ALA A 520 28.97 22.32 4.39
CA ALA A 520 28.60 23.33 3.39
C ALA A 520 27.44 24.14 3.96
N GLY A 521 27.78 25.35 4.39
CA GLY A 521 26.88 26.31 4.96
C GLY A 521 25.62 26.55 4.12
N SER A 522 24.51 26.42 4.79
CA SER A 522 23.23 26.99 4.42
C SER A 522 23.42 28.48 4.16
N LYS A 523 23.44 28.91 2.92
CA LYS A 523 23.12 30.30 2.54
C LYS A 523 22.45 30.30 1.17
N ASN A 524 21.21 30.82 1.20
CA ASN A 524 20.46 31.36 0.07
C ASN A 524 19.74 30.35 -0.85
N LEU A 525 18.56 29.87 -0.41
CA LEU A 525 17.42 29.70 -1.32
C LEU A 525 16.11 30.21 -0.66
N HIS A 526 16.15 31.45 -0.17
CA HIS A 526 14.93 32.27 -0.10
C HIS A 526 14.87 33.08 -1.39
N MET A 527 13.68 33.11 -2.00
CA MET A 527 13.31 33.84 -3.21
C MET A 527 13.45 33.03 -4.52
N LEU A 528 12.51 32.14 -4.72
CA LEU A 528 11.86 32.01 -6.04
C LEU A 528 10.39 31.67 -5.78
N GLY A 529 9.61 32.70 -5.87
CA GLY A 529 8.24 32.83 -6.24
C GLY A 529 7.33 31.66 -5.91
N SER A 530 6.57 31.78 -4.84
CA SER A 530 5.18 31.32 -4.79
C SER A 530 4.40 31.95 -5.95
N GLY A 531 4.64 31.45 -7.13
CA GLY A 531 3.69 31.54 -8.21
C GLY A 531 2.52 30.67 -7.82
N HIS A 532 1.56 31.29 -7.14
CA HIS A 532 0.20 30.78 -7.08
C HIS A 532 -0.27 30.60 -8.51
N ALA A 533 -0.01 29.45 -9.10
CA ALA A 533 -0.89 28.91 -10.11
C ALA A 533 -2.19 28.54 -9.38
N LYS A 534 -3.02 29.56 -9.14
CA LYS A 534 -4.48 29.38 -9.10
C LYS A 534 -4.86 28.91 -10.51
N GLY A 535 -4.58 27.65 -10.80
CA GLY A 535 -5.08 26.94 -11.93
C GLY A 535 -6.43 26.36 -11.50
N ASP A 536 -7.48 26.93 -12.02
CA ASP A 536 -8.83 26.38 -12.06
C ASP A 536 -8.82 24.93 -12.55
N VAL A 537 -8.55 23.97 -11.68
CA VAL A 537 -8.73 22.53 -11.96
C VAL A 537 -10.21 22.20 -12.14
N ARG A 538 -11.10 23.08 -11.64
CA ARG A 538 -12.56 22.91 -11.79
C ARG A 538 -13.11 23.18 -13.20
N GLU A 539 -12.39 23.86 -14.09
CA GLU A 539 -12.92 24.24 -15.41
C GLU A 539 -12.84 23.15 -16.48
N ASN A 540 -12.07 22.08 -16.30
CA ASN A 540 -11.88 21.05 -17.33
C ASN A 540 -12.60 19.71 -17.08
N ARG A 541 -13.57 19.64 -16.16
CA ARG A 541 -14.37 18.42 -15.99
C ARG A 541 -15.30 18.24 -17.20
N SER A 542 -15.29 17.03 -17.78
CA SER A 542 -16.18 16.67 -18.88
C SER A 542 -17.65 16.82 -18.46
N PHE A 543 -18.56 17.01 -19.45
CA PHE A 543 -20.01 17.09 -19.16
C PHE A 543 -20.48 15.87 -18.34
N MET A 544 -20.00 14.67 -18.66
CA MET A 544 -20.34 13.44 -17.96
C MET A 544 -19.84 13.38 -16.51
N GLU A 545 -18.74 14.04 -16.16
CA GLU A 545 -18.23 14.11 -14.78
C GLU A 545 -19.04 15.08 -13.90
N ARG A 546 -19.75 16.03 -14.51
CA ARG A 546 -20.57 17.03 -13.79
C ARG A 546 -21.98 16.53 -13.46
N LEU A 547 -22.40 15.38 -13.97
CA LEU A 547 -23.72 14.82 -13.75
C LEU A 547 -23.86 14.26 -12.33
N ASP A 548 -25.06 14.41 -11.75
CA ASP A 548 -25.42 13.76 -10.49
C ASP A 548 -25.26 12.23 -10.63
N PRO A 549 -24.45 11.59 -9.77
CA PRO A 549 -24.13 10.16 -9.87
C PRO A 549 -25.39 9.26 -9.88
N ARG A 550 -26.46 9.64 -9.17
CA ARG A 550 -27.73 8.89 -9.11
C ARG A 550 -28.41 8.86 -10.48
N VAL A 551 -28.55 10.05 -11.08
CA VAL A 551 -29.19 10.20 -12.40
C VAL A 551 -28.37 9.50 -13.46
N LYS A 552 -27.06 9.65 -13.42
CA LYS A 552 -26.12 9.01 -14.33
C LYS A 552 -26.23 7.49 -14.24
N MET A 553 -26.20 6.91 -13.03
CA MET A 553 -26.30 5.47 -12.81
C MET A 553 -27.61 4.90 -13.33
N VAL A 554 -28.75 5.53 -12.99
CA VAL A 554 -30.08 5.07 -13.44
C VAL A 554 -30.21 5.19 -14.96
N SER A 555 -29.74 6.31 -15.55
CA SER A 555 -29.81 6.52 -17.00
C SER A 555 -28.93 5.54 -17.76
N VAL A 556 -27.70 5.30 -17.30
CA VAL A 556 -26.79 4.32 -17.90
C VAL A 556 -27.35 2.91 -17.84
N LEU A 557 -27.86 2.49 -16.67
CA LEU A 557 -28.48 1.16 -16.51
C LEU A 557 -29.72 1.03 -17.44
N ALA A 558 -30.57 2.05 -17.50
CA ALA A 558 -31.74 2.05 -18.38
C ALA A 558 -31.35 1.91 -19.87
N VAL A 559 -30.31 2.64 -20.32
CA VAL A 559 -29.74 2.52 -21.66
C VAL A 559 -29.14 1.13 -21.89
N MET A 560 -28.39 0.59 -20.96
CA MET A 560 -27.80 -0.76 -21.06
C MET A 560 -28.88 -1.85 -21.14
N PHE A 561 -29.92 -1.77 -20.30
CA PHE A 561 -31.03 -2.73 -20.34
C PHE A 561 -31.88 -2.58 -21.62
N SER A 562 -32.09 -1.35 -22.10
CA SER A 562 -32.84 -1.12 -23.35
C SER A 562 -32.14 -1.75 -24.57
N ALA A 563 -30.83 -1.93 -24.52
CA ALA A 563 -30.08 -2.60 -25.59
C ALA A 563 -30.59 -4.02 -25.85
N PHE A 564 -31.17 -4.72 -24.87
CA PHE A 564 -31.75 -6.05 -25.04
C PHE A 564 -33.04 -6.02 -25.88
N ALA A 565 -33.70 -4.87 -25.98
CA ALA A 565 -34.91 -4.67 -26.80
C ALA A 565 -34.62 -4.41 -28.30
N ILE A 566 -33.34 -4.23 -28.69
CA ILE A 566 -32.92 -3.95 -30.06
C ILE A 566 -33.06 -5.21 -30.90
N ARG A 567 -33.95 -5.19 -31.91
CA ARG A 567 -34.21 -6.28 -32.87
C ARG A 567 -34.02 -5.90 -34.32
N SER A 568 -33.95 -4.60 -34.63
CA SER A 568 -33.84 -4.09 -36.01
C SER A 568 -32.61 -3.18 -36.18
N PHE A 569 -32.12 -3.05 -37.40
CA PHE A 569 -31.01 -2.14 -37.71
C PHE A 569 -31.34 -0.67 -37.46
N TRP A 570 -32.61 -0.26 -37.59
CA TRP A 570 -33.04 1.11 -37.28
C TRP A 570 -32.92 1.42 -35.78
N GLN A 571 -33.29 0.46 -34.91
CA GLN A 571 -33.09 0.58 -33.49
C GLN A 571 -31.59 0.61 -33.15
N LEU A 572 -30.75 -0.20 -33.83
CA LEU A 572 -29.32 -0.19 -33.67
C LEU A 572 -28.70 1.14 -34.08
N LEU A 573 -29.19 1.79 -35.14
CA LEU A 573 -28.72 3.11 -35.56
C LEU A 573 -28.99 4.16 -34.45
N VAL A 574 -30.21 4.16 -33.89
CA VAL A 574 -30.56 5.06 -32.80
C VAL A 574 -29.67 4.82 -31.56
N ALA A 575 -29.37 3.55 -31.21
CA ALA A 575 -28.48 3.19 -30.13
C ALA A 575 -27.04 3.63 -30.41
N ALA A 576 -26.56 3.47 -31.63
CA ALA A 576 -25.23 3.91 -32.04
C ALA A 576 -25.07 5.44 -31.97
N LEU A 577 -26.10 6.20 -32.38
CA LEU A 577 -26.11 7.66 -32.26
C LEU A 577 -26.06 8.12 -30.80
N LEU A 578 -26.86 7.50 -29.90
CA LEU A 578 -26.81 7.82 -28.48
C LEU A 578 -25.44 7.45 -27.87
N THR A 579 -24.91 6.27 -28.19
CA THR A 579 -23.59 5.83 -27.70
C THR A 579 -22.49 6.78 -28.18
N GLY A 580 -22.53 7.22 -29.45
CA GLY A 580 -21.62 8.22 -30.02
C GLY A 580 -21.72 9.57 -29.30
N MET A 581 -22.92 10.02 -28.94
CA MET A 581 -23.16 11.24 -28.18
C MET A 581 -22.57 11.11 -26.75
N ILE A 582 -22.78 9.98 -26.09
CA ILE A 582 -22.22 9.70 -24.76
C ILE A 582 -20.68 9.75 -24.81
N VAL A 583 -20.05 9.09 -25.78
CA VAL A 583 -18.60 9.13 -25.99
C VAL A 583 -18.11 10.55 -26.29
N ALA A 584 -18.77 11.30 -27.14
CA ALA A 584 -18.36 12.67 -27.48
C ALA A 584 -18.42 13.63 -26.28
N THR A 585 -19.38 13.44 -25.38
CA THR A 585 -19.55 14.27 -24.16
C THR A 585 -18.68 13.81 -22.98
N SER A 586 -18.06 12.60 -23.05
CA SER A 586 -17.26 12.04 -21.98
C SER A 586 -15.82 12.57 -21.92
N GLY A 587 -15.31 13.15 -23.03
CA GLY A 587 -13.91 13.58 -23.13
C GLY A 587 -12.88 12.44 -23.20
N ILE A 588 -13.31 11.18 -23.26
CA ILE A 588 -12.42 10.01 -23.26
C ILE A 588 -11.84 9.81 -24.68
N GLY A 589 -10.53 9.60 -24.73
CA GLY A 589 -9.85 9.36 -26.02
C GLY A 589 -10.27 8.03 -26.67
N VAL A 590 -10.56 8.07 -27.97
CA VAL A 590 -11.02 6.91 -28.77
C VAL A 590 -10.05 5.70 -28.65
N LYS A 591 -8.74 5.94 -28.52
CA LYS A 591 -7.75 4.88 -28.32
C LYS A 591 -7.97 4.10 -27.01
N GLN A 592 -8.36 4.76 -25.96
CA GLN A 592 -8.62 4.14 -24.65
C GLN A 592 -9.89 3.27 -24.72
N LEU A 593 -10.90 3.75 -25.43
CA LEU A 593 -12.14 3.00 -25.67
C LEU A 593 -11.88 1.73 -26.51
N PHE A 594 -11.07 1.84 -27.57
CA PHE A 594 -10.67 0.68 -28.37
C PHE A 594 -9.87 -0.35 -27.56
N LYS A 595 -9.02 0.09 -26.64
CA LYS A 595 -8.29 -0.81 -25.73
C LYS A 595 -9.23 -1.59 -24.82
N SER A 596 -10.28 -0.95 -24.29
CA SER A 596 -11.29 -1.62 -23.48
C SER A 596 -12.12 -2.61 -24.33
N LEU A 597 -12.49 -2.22 -25.55
CA LEU A 597 -13.26 -3.07 -26.46
C LEU A 597 -12.50 -4.29 -26.97
N HIS A 598 -11.17 -4.14 -27.20
CA HIS A 598 -10.30 -5.22 -27.68
C HIS A 598 -10.27 -6.42 -26.71
N MET A 599 -10.40 -6.18 -25.41
CA MET A 599 -10.43 -7.26 -24.41
C MET A 599 -11.65 -8.19 -24.59
N PHE A 600 -12.77 -7.64 -25.10
CA PHE A 600 -14.00 -8.39 -25.35
C PHE A 600 -14.16 -8.88 -26.80
N LEU A 601 -13.18 -8.60 -27.68
CA LEU A 601 -13.24 -8.97 -29.09
C LEU A 601 -13.44 -10.48 -29.27
N ALA A 602 -12.74 -11.31 -28.49
CA ALA A 602 -12.89 -12.76 -28.53
C ALA A 602 -14.32 -13.21 -28.18
N LEU A 603 -14.96 -12.55 -27.20
CA LEU A 603 -16.35 -12.79 -26.83
C LEU A 603 -17.33 -12.44 -27.97
N PHE A 604 -17.10 -11.29 -28.64
CA PHE A 604 -17.94 -10.87 -29.78
C PHE A 604 -17.85 -11.86 -30.94
N VAL A 605 -16.62 -12.27 -31.28
CA VAL A 605 -16.38 -13.26 -32.33
C VAL A 605 -17.05 -14.58 -31.98
N PHE A 606 -16.90 -15.05 -30.75
CA PHE A 606 -17.52 -16.27 -30.28
C PHE A 606 -19.06 -16.21 -30.34
N CYS A 607 -19.68 -15.16 -29.78
CA CYS A 607 -21.13 -14.98 -29.84
C CYS A 607 -21.64 -14.82 -31.28
N GLY A 608 -20.89 -14.13 -32.12
CA GLY A 608 -21.19 -13.97 -33.53
C GLY A 608 -21.19 -15.32 -34.26
N LEU A 609 -20.14 -16.10 -34.09
CA LEU A 609 -20.02 -17.45 -34.67
C LEU A 609 -21.13 -18.38 -34.22
N LEU A 610 -21.49 -18.38 -32.93
CA LEU A 610 -22.65 -19.16 -32.44
C LEU A 610 -23.94 -18.82 -33.21
N ASN A 611 -24.22 -17.51 -33.35
CA ASN A 611 -25.45 -17.15 -34.07
C ASN A 611 -25.43 -17.51 -35.57
N VAL A 612 -24.28 -17.36 -36.25
CA VAL A 612 -24.12 -17.73 -37.66
C VAL A 612 -24.35 -19.26 -37.84
N PHE A 613 -23.86 -20.11 -36.88
CA PHE A 613 -23.98 -21.56 -37.04
C PHE A 613 -25.28 -22.14 -36.50
N PHE A 614 -25.94 -21.50 -35.52
CA PHE A 614 -27.12 -22.09 -34.87
C PHE A 614 -28.45 -21.51 -35.45
N VAL A 615 -28.48 -20.29 -35.98
CA VAL A 615 -29.67 -19.71 -36.56
C VAL A 615 -29.88 -20.28 -37.96
N ARG A 616 -31.01 -20.94 -38.18
CA ARG A 616 -31.36 -21.64 -39.42
C ARG A 616 -32.55 -21.03 -40.17
N SER A 617 -33.06 -19.89 -39.67
CA SER A 617 -34.14 -19.13 -40.37
C SER A 617 -33.56 -18.29 -41.50
N GLY A 618 -34.37 -17.98 -42.51
CA GLY A 618 -34.00 -17.15 -43.65
C GLY A 618 -33.44 -17.94 -44.84
N ASN A 619 -32.93 -17.21 -45.84
CA ASN A 619 -32.37 -17.80 -47.07
C ASN A 619 -30.95 -18.30 -46.85
N VAL A 620 -30.61 -19.44 -47.39
CA VAL A 620 -29.28 -20.02 -47.32
C VAL A 620 -28.32 -19.25 -48.25
N LEU A 621 -27.30 -18.60 -47.67
CA LEU A 621 -26.27 -17.89 -48.43
C LEU A 621 -25.17 -18.82 -48.92
N THR A 622 -24.75 -19.76 -48.04
CA THR A 622 -23.73 -20.79 -48.38
C THR A 622 -23.81 -21.94 -47.41
N ASN A 623 -23.23 -23.10 -47.79
CA ASN A 623 -23.12 -24.28 -46.93
C ASN A 623 -21.66 -24.52 -46.58
N ILE A 624 -21.34 -24.62 -45.27
CA ILE A 624 -20.04 -25.09 -44.78
C ILE A 624 -20.25 -26.51 -44.26
N GLY A 625 -20.01 -27.50 -45.16
CA GLY A 625 -20.31 -28.90 -44.90
C GLY A 625 -21.81 -29.14 -44.67
N PRO A 626 -22.23 -29.77 -43.56
CA PRO A 626 -23.65 -30.01 -43.28
C PRO A 626 -24.37 -28.78 -42.66
N ILE A 627 -23.71 -27.67 -42.45
CA ILE A 627 -24.25 -26.50 -41.75
C ILE A 627 -24.58 -25.41 -42.79
N PRO A 628 -25.87 -25.02 -42.99
CA PRO A 628 -26.25 -23.91 -43.81
C PRO A 628 -26.01 -22.58 -43.07
N ILE A 629 -25.37 -21.64 -43.73
CA ILE A 629 -25.25 -20.24 -43.26
C ILE A 629 -26.38 -19.48 -43.89
N THR A 630 -27.21 -18.87 -43.05
CA THR A 630 -28.38 -18.09 -43.48
C THR A 630 -28.15 -16.61 -43.38
N ASP A 631 -28.87 -15.83 -44.17
CA ASP A 631 -28.88 -14.37 -44.14
C ASP A 631 -29.35 -13.85 -42.77
N ASP A 632 -30.37 -14.46 -42.18
CA ASP A 632 -30.81 -14.16 -40.81
C ASP A 632 -29.75 -14.45 -39.76
N GLY A 633 -29.02 -15.56 -39.91
CA GLY A 633 -27.89 -15.88 -39.01
C GLY A 633 -26.81 -14.81 -39.01
N VAL A 634 -26.41 -14.36 -40.19
CA VAL A 634 -25.41 -13.26 -40.32
C VAL A 634 -25.96 -11.94 -39.80
N ARG A 635 -27.20 -11.61 -40.10
CA ARG A 635 -27.88 -10.39 -39.65
C ARG A 635 -27.95 -10.35 -38.11
N ILE A 636 -28.38 -11.44 -37.47
CA ILE A 636 -28.49 -11.53 -36.02
C ILE A 636 -27.11 -11.48 -35.37
N ALA A 637 -26.07 -12.12 -35.95
CA ALA A 637 -24.72 -12.08 -35.45
C ALA A 637 -24.15 -10.67 -35.40
N ILE A 638 -24.33 -9.87 -36.50
CA ILE A 638 -23.88 -8.48 -36.57
C ILE A 638 -24.64 -7.64 -35.54
N LEU A 639 -25.97 -7.81 -35.45
CA LEU A 639 -26.82 -7.06 -34.53
C LEU A 639 -26.44 -7.29 -33.09
N TYR A 640 -26.16 -8.55 -32.67
CA TYR A 640 -25.75 -8.88 -31.34
C TYR A 640 -24.33 -8.35 -31.03
N ALA A 641 -23.38 -8.49 -31.95
CA ALA A 641 -22.05 -7.95 -31.78
C ALA A 641 -22.05 -6.43 -31.54
N CYS A 642 -22.80 -5.70 -32.38
CA CYS A 642 -22.92 -4.24 -32.21
C CYS A 642 -23.66 -3.85 -30.93
N ARG A 643 -24.70 -4.59 -30.55
CA ARG A 643 -25.45 -4.37 -29.30
C ARG A 643 -24.57 -4.53 -28.09
N PHE A 644 -23.81 -5.64 -28.01
CA PHE A 644 -22.85 -5.87 -26.91
C PHE A 644 -21.73 -4.83 -26.90
N ALA A 645 -21.23 -4.43 -28.08
CA ALA A 645 -20.25 -3.36 -28.18
C ALA A 645 -20.79 -2.04 -27.60
N ALA A 646 -22.01 -1.65 -27.91
CA ALA A 646 -22.65 -0.46 -27.38
C ALA A 646 -22.78 -0.51 -25.84
N VAL A 647 -23.26 -1.64 -25.29
CA VAL A 647 -23.38 -1.85 -23.85
C VAL A 647 -22.01 -1.71 -23.15
N ILE A 648 -20.96 -2.32 -23.70
CA ILE A 648 -19.63 -2.27 -23.12
C ILE A 648 -19.04 -0.86 -23.21
N ILE A 649 -19.26 -0.15 -24.32
CA ILE A 649 -18.81 1.24 -24.47
C ILE A 649 -19.49 2.14 -23.44
N VAL A 650 -20.80 2.04 -23.28
CA VAL A 650 -21.57 2.84 -22.31
C VAL A 650 -21.13 2.53 -20.89
N GLY A 651 -20.94 1.24 -20.55
CA GLY A 651 -20.41 0.82 -19.24
C GLY A 651 -18.99 1.30 -18.99
N ALA A 652 -18.10 1.23 -20.00
CA ALA A 652 -16.72 1.71 -19.90
C ALA A 652 -16.67 3.23 -19.69
N VAL A 653 -17.49 4.00 -20.39
CA VAL A 653 -17.62 5.45 -20.20
C VAL A 653 -18.13 5.76 -18.79
N PHE A 654 -19.12 5.04 -18.28
CA PHE A 654 -19.65 5.21 -16.94
C PHE A 654 -18.55 5.00 -15.88
N LEU A 655 -17.83 3.88 -15.95
CA LEU A 655 -16.75 3.57 -15.02
C LEU A 655 -15.57 4.54 -15.11
N ALA A 656 -15.27 5.05 -16.30
CA ALA A 656 -14.17 6.00 -16.50
C ALA A 656 -14.50 7.43 -16.05
N THR A 657 -15.79 7.79 -15.96
CA THR A 657 -16.26 9.15 -15.62
C THR A 657 -16.93 9.23 -14.25
N THR A 658 -16.96 8.14 -13.48
CA THR A 658 -17.61 8.10 -12.15
C THR A 658 -16.66 7.41 -11.16
N THR A 659 -16.36 8.09 -10.07
CA THR A 659 -15.49 7.52 -9.02
C THR A 659 -16.21 6.39 -8.26
N PRO A 660 -15.48 5.40 -7.73
CA PRO A 660 -16.07 4.34 -6.93
C PRO A 660 -16.91 4.86 -5.75
N THR A 661 -16.43 5.90 -5.04
CA THR A 661 -17.16 6.55 -3.94
C THR A 661 -18.47 7.16 -4.41
N SER A 662 -18.48 7.88 -5.55
CA SER A 662 -19.72 8.42 -6.12
C SER A 662 -20.72 7.35 -6.54
N ILE A 663 -20.25 6.16 -6.97
CA ILE A 663 -21.12 5.03 -7.29
C ILE A 663 -21.77 4.49 -6.00
N THR A 664 -21.00 4.35 -4.92
CA THR A 664 -21.51 3.83 -3.63
C THR A 664 -22.49 4.80 -2.99
N ASP A 665 -22.23 6.12 -3.04
CA ASP A 665 -23.12 7.15 -2.53
C ASP A 665 -24.45 7.21 -3.32
N ALA A 666 -24.36 7.10 -4.66
CA ALA A 666 -25.54 7.02 -5.51
C ALA A 666 -26.37 5.77 -5.18
N PHE A 667 -25.72 4.64 -4.97
CA PHE A 667 -26.37 3.39 -4.60
C PHE A 667 -27.03 3.48 -3.23
N GLU A 668 -26.38 4.06 -2.22
CA GLU A 668 -26.95 4.35 -0.91
C GLU A 668 -28.24 5.19 -1.05
N ALA A 669 -28.12 6.31 -1.79
CA ALA A 669 -29.26 7.22 -1.98
C ALA A 669 -30.44 6.55 -2.70
N LEU A 670 -30.18 5.63 -3.65
CA LEU A 670 -31.21 4.86 -4.34
C LEU A 670 -31.83 3.76 -3.47
N LEU A 671 -31.08 3.21 -2.52
CA LEU A 671 -31.57 2.21 -1.56
C LEU A 671 -32.30 2.84 -0.37
N LYS A 672 -32.04 4.10 -0.05
CA LYS A 672 -32.64 4.80 1.11
C LYS A 672 -34.16 4.70 1.19
N PRO A 673 -34.98 4.75 0.09
CA PRO A 673 -36.43 4.54 0.17
C PRO A 673 -36.83 3.15 0.65
N PHE A 674 -35.95 2.14 0.47
CA PHE A 674 -36.18 0.75 0.85
C PHE A 674 -35.84 0.47 2.32
N ALA A 675 -35.31 1.45 3.07
CA ALA A 675 -35.06 1.33 4.50
C ALA A 675 -36.34 0.96 5.28
N LYS A 676 -37.52 1.34 4.77
CA LYS A 676 -38.83 0.95 5.31
C LYS A 676 -39.07 -0.56 5.30
N PHE A 677 -38.35 -1.30 4.49
CA PHE A 677 -38.40 -2.77 4.39
C PHE A 677 -37.28 -3.46 5.19
N GLY A 678 -36.57 -2.75 6.06
CA GLY A 678 -35.47 -3.28 6.87
C GLY A 678 -34.13 -3.35 6.10
N ILE A 679 -33.99 -2.68 4.95
CA ILE A 679 -32.73 -2.61 4.21
C ILE A 679 -31.86 -1.49 4.78
N HIS A 680 -30.72 -1.84 5.33
CA HIS A 680 -29.72 -0.91 5.88
C HIS A 680 -28.84 -0.38 4.74
N ALA A 681 -29.34 0.63 4.00
CA ALA A 681 -28.71 1.14 2.78
C ALA A 681 -27.29 1.65 3.03
N GLN A 682 -27.04 2.28 4.17
CA GLN A 682 -25.78 2.87 4.56
C GLN A 682 -24.70 1.81 4.80
N GLU A 683 -25.05 0.73 5.47
CA GLU A 683 -24.14 -0.41 5.71
C GLU A 683 -23.79 -1.13 4.43
N ILE A 684 -24.78 -1.35 3.54
CA ILE A 684 -24.55 -1.98 2.23
C ILE A 684 -23.63 -1.11 1.38
N ALA A 685 -23.82 0.21 1.38
CA ALA A 685 -22.99 1.15 0.62
C ALA A 685 -21.55 1.16 1.17
N LEU A 686 -21.37 1.15 2.50
CA LEU A 686 -20.07 1.05 3.13
C LEU A 686 -19.35 -0.26 2.72
N VAL A 687 -20.00 -1.41 2.87
CA VAL A 687 -19.43 -2.71 2.46
C VAL A 687 -19.04 -2.70 0.99
N MET A 688 -19.87 -2.11 0.11
CA MET A 688 -19.56 -2.00 -1.31
C MET A 688 -18.37 -1.07 -1.57
N SER A 689 -18.28 0.08 -0.87
CA SER A 689 -17.14 1.00 -0.94
C SER A 689 -15.84 0.31 -0.55
N LEU A 690 -15.88 -0.43 0.57
CA LEU A 690 -14.74 -1.20 1.06
C LEU A 690 -14.33 -2.31 0.09
N ALA A 691 -15.30 -3.06 -0.46
CA ALA A 691 -15.03 -4.10 -1.43
C ALA A 691 -14.34 -3.54 -2.70
N LEU A 692 -14.83 -2.41 -3.23
CA LEU A 692 -14.24 -1.74 -4.39
C LEU A 692 -12.81 -1.23 -4.13
N ARG A 693 -12.53 -0.82 -2.90
CA ARG A 693 -11.19 -0.40 -2.48
C ARG A 693 -10.24 -1.57 -2.30
N PHE A 694 -10.68 -2.66 -1.65
CA PHE A 694 -9.80 -3.80 -1.35
C PHE A 694 -9.47 -4.65 -2.57
N LEU A 695 -10.32 -4.67 -3.59
CA LEU A 695 -10.07 -5.47 -4.78
C LEU A 695 -8.73 -5.14 -5.48
N PRO A 696 -8.36 -3.87 -5.70
CA PRO A 696 -7.02 -3.52 -6.22
C PRO A 696 -5.89 -3.92 -5.26
N THR A 697 -6.06 -3.74 -3.94
CA THR A 697 -5.06 -4.09 -2.92
C THR A 697 -4.76 -5.58 -2.91
N LEU A 698 -5.81 -6.43 -2.86
CA LEU A 698 -5.66 -7.89 -2.96
C LEU A 698 -5.02 -8.31 -4.30
N GLY A 699 -5.35 -7.61 -5.39
CA GLY A 699 -4.71 -7.82 -6.69
C GLY A 699 -3.22 -7.51 -6.68
N SER A 700 -2.79 -6.44 -6.00
CA SER A 700 -1.38 -6.09 -5.86
C SER A 700 -0.62 -7.06 -4.96
N GLU A 701 -1.24 -7.54 -3.86
CA GLU A 701 -0.67 -8.58 -3.00
C GLU A 701 -0.51 -9.91 -3.73
N ALA A 702 -1.56 -10.37 -4.43
CA ALA A 702 -1.47 -11.56 -5.26
C ALA A 702 -0.32 -11.43 -6.28
N LYS A 703 -0.16 -10.27 -6.91
CA LYS A 703 0.96 -10.00 -7.82
C LYS A 703 2.31 -10.07 -7.09
N ALA A 704 2.42 -9.49 -5.90
CA ALA A 704 3.66 -9.52 -5.11
C ALA A 704 4.07 -10.96 -4.77
N ILE A 705 3.11 -11.82 -4.38
CA ILE A 705 3.34 -13.24 -4.11
C ILE A 705 3.78 -13.97 -5.40
N VAL A 706 3.14 -13.68 -6.55
CA VAL A 706 3.53 -14.23 -7.85
C VAL A 706 4.96 -13.82 -8.22
N ASP A 707 5.30 -12.54 -8.04
CA ASP A 707 6.63 -12.00 -8.30
C ASP A 707 7.68 -12.68 -7.39
N ALA A 708 7.37 -12.86 -6.10
CA ALA A 708 8.23 -13.54 -5.14
C ALA A 708 8.45 -15.02 -5.46
N GLN A 709 7.39 -15.75 -5.75
CA GLN A 709 7.50 -17.15 -6.18
C GLN A 709 8.28 -17.26 -7.49
N SER A 710 8.07 -16.32 -8.42
CA SER A 710 8.81 -16.25 -9.68
C SER A 710 10.28 -15.97 -9.46
N ALA A 711 10.65 -15.07 -8.54
CA ALA A 711 12.03 -14.78 -8.17
C ALA A 711 12.73 -16.00 -7.54
N ARG A 712 12.01 -16.83 -6.78
CA ARG A 712 12.51 -18.09 -6.18
C ARG A 712 12.40 -19.31 -7.13
N GLY A 713 12.25 -19.10 -8.46
CA GLY A 713 12.20 -20.17 -9.45
C GLY A 713 10.84 -20.88 -9.62
N GLY A 714 9.77 -20.31 -9.09
CA GLY A 714 8.42 -20.89 -9.19
C GLY A 714 7.93 -21.09 -10.62
N SER A 715 7.07 -22.11 -10.81
CA SER A 715 6.66 -22.63 -12.13
C SER A 715 5.44 -21.92 -12.74
N ILE A 716 4.99 -20.78 -12.19
CA ILE A 716 3.79 -20.06 -12.69
C ILE A 716 3.94 -19.66 -14.16
N GLU A 717 5.09 -19.10 -14.52
CA GLU A 717 5.36 -18.65 -15.89
C GLU A 717 5.92 -19.75 -16.79
N THR A 718 6.70 -20.67 -16.22
CA THR A 718 7.52 -21.63 -16.95
C THR A 718 7.00 -23.07 -16.85
N GLY A 719 6.08 -23.38 -15.93
CA GLY A 719 5.59 -24.75 -15.66
C GLY A 719 4.60 -25.29 -16.68
N THR A 720 4.37 -26.61 -16.62
CA THR A 720 3.27 -27.31 -17.29
C THR A 720 1.93 -26.82 -16.72
N PHE A 721 0.82 -27.12 -17.40
CA PHE A 721 -0.52 -26.71 -16.96
C PHE A 721 -0.83 -27.14 -15.50
N VAL A 722 -0.50 -28.38 -15.13
CA VAL A 722 -0.70 -28.92 -13.77
C VAL A 722 0.16 -28.19 -12.75
N GLN A 723 1.43 -27.91 -13.07
CA GLN A 723 2.34 -27.16 -12.20
C GLN A 723 1.86 -25.72 -11.99
N ARG A 724 1.32 -25.08 -13.03
CA ARG A 724 0.71 -23.73 -12.92
C ARG A 724 -0.50 -23.73 -12.00
N ILE A 725 -1.41 -24.73 -12.11
CA ILE A 725 -2.55 -24.85 -11.20
C ILE A 725 -2.05 -25.02 -9.76
N LYS A 726 -1.11 -25.92 -9.50
CA LYS A 726 -0.54 -26.12 -8.16
C LYS A 726 0.10 -24.84 -7.60
N ALA A 727 0.81 -24.08 -8.44
CA ALA A 727 1.39 -22.81 -8.05
C ALA A 727 0.32 -21.73 -7.75
N ILE A 728 -0.77 -21.69 -8.52
CA ILE A 728 -1.91 -20.79 -8.26
C ILE A 728 -2.59 -21.15 -6.93
N THR A 729 -2.78 -22.44 -6.63
CA THR A 729 -3.36 -22.89 -5.36
C THR A 729 -2.52 -22.41 -4.16
N ALA A 730 -1.19 -22.45 -4.27
CA ALA A 730 -0.28 -21.96 -3.24
C ALA A 730 -0.36 -20.42 -3.01
N ILE A 731 -0.94 -19.65 -3.94
CA ILE A 731 -1.17 -18.21 -3.79
C ILE A 731 -2.47 -17.91 -3.04
N ILE A 732 -3.46 -18.80 -3.16
CA ILE A 732 -4.80 -18.57 -2.60
C ILE A 732 -4.73 -18.44 -1.07
N ILE A 733 -3.99 -19.32 -0.39
CA ILE A 733 -3.91 -19.33 1.09
C ILE A 733 -3.33 -18.02 1.64
N PRO A 734 -2.16 -17.53 1.18
CA PRO A 734 -1.62 -16.24 1.66
C PRO A 734 -2.52 -15.05 1.35
N VAL A 735 -3.14 -15.01 0.16
CA VAL A 735 -4.07 -13.93 -0.20
C VAL A 735 -5.29 -13.92 0.71
N PHE A 736 -5.84 -15.09 1.05
CA PHE A 736 -6.94 -15.18 2.02
C PHE A 736 -6.51 -14.78 3.43
N ALA A 737 -5.33 -15.22 3.88
CA ALA A 737 -4.78 -14.81 5.18
C ALA A 737 -4.53 -13.30 5.22
N GLY A 738 -4.03 -12.70 4.13
CA GLY A 738 -3.91 -11.26 3.95
C GLY A 738 -5.27 -10.55 4.02
N ALA A 739 -6.27 -11.07 3.31
CA ALA A 739 -7.62 -10.51 3.30
C ALA A 739 -8.26 -10.48 4.70
N ILE A 740 -8.06 -11.54 5.51
CA ILE A 740 -8.56 -11.59 6.89
C ILE A 740 -7.85 -10.53 7.74
N ARG A 741 -6.50 -10.43 7.67
CA ARG A 741 -5.76 -9.40 8.40
C ARG A 741 -6.18 -7.98 8.02
N HIS A 742 -6.40 -7.72 6.73
CA HIS A 742 -6.91 -6.44 6.27
C HIS A 742 -8.33 -6.16 6.81
N ALA A 743 -9.18 -7.17 6.92
CA ALA A 743 -10.51 -7.02 7.51
C ALA A 743 -10.42 -6.66 9.00
N ASP A 744 -9.53 -7.31 9.77
CA ASP A 744 -9.28 -7.01 11.18
C ASP A 744 -8.74 -5.58 11.36
N ASN A 745 -7.72 -5.21 10.58
CA ASN A 745 -7.13 -3.86 10.62
C ASN A 745 -8.14 -2.78 10.21
N LEU A 746 -9.00 -3.08 9.24
CA LEU A 746 -10.06 -2.19 8.82
C LEU A 746 -11.11 -1.98 9.92
N SER A 747 -11.49 -3.03 10.64
CA SER A 747 -12.39 -2.90 11.80
C SER A 747 -11.81 -1.92 12.82
N LEU A 748 -10.53 -2.05 13.14
CA LEU A 748 -9.83 -1.11 14.02
C LEU A 748 -9.79 0.31 13.44
N ALA A 749 -9.62 0.44 12.11
CA ALA A 749 -9.60 1.75 11.45
C ALA A 749 -10.98 2.43 11.47
N LEU A 750 -12.05 1.68 11.32
CA LEU A 750 -13.44 2.18 11.45
C LEU A 750 -13.72 2.60 12.90
N ASP A 751 -13.32 1.79 13.87
CA ASP A 751 -13.44 2.12 15.30
C ASP A 751 -12.65 3.37 15.67
N ALA A 752 -11.41 3.52 15.16
CA ALA A 752 -10.58 4.70 15.37
C ALA A 752 -11.16 5.98 14.76
N ARG A 753 -12.04 5.85 13.76
CA ARG A 753 -12.78 6.94 13.11
C ARG A 753 -14.21 7.06 13.60
N CYS A 754 -14.54 6.48 14.76
CA CYS A 754 -15.83 6.54 15.42
C CYS A 754 -17.01 6.10 14.53
N TYR A 755 -16.80 5.10 13.65
CA TYR A 755 -17.88 4.53 12.88
C TYR A 755 -18.78 3.66 13.79
N GLU A 756 -20.08 3.90 13.76
CA GLU A 756 -21.08 3.13 14.53
C GLU A 756 -22.27 2.76 13.65
N GLU A 757 -22.74 1.53 13.79
CA GLU A 757 -23.93 1.05 13.08
C GLU A 757 -25.19 1.78 13.56
N GLY A 758 -26.06 2.14 12.63
CA GLY A 758 -27.37 2.73 12.93
C GLY A 758 -27.36 4.19 13.35
N ILE A 759 -26.21 4.86 13.48
CA ILE A 759 -26.11 6.29 13.76
C ILE A 759 -26.17 7.11 12.46
N MET A 760 -26.95 8.19 12.47
CA MET A 760 -27.04 9.09 11.33
C MET A 760 -25.74 9.90 11.19
N ARG A 761 -24.99 9.69 10.10
CA ARG A 761 -23.80 10.43 9.73
C ARG A 761 -24.16 11.71 8.99
N THR A 762 -23.32 12.72 9.09
CA THR A 762 -23.38 13.89 8.23
C THR A 762 -22.71 13.53 6.89
N HIS A 763 -23.39 13.78 5.77
CA HIS A 763 -22.75 13.62 4.45
C HIS A 763 -22.09 14.94 4.06
N TRP A 764 -20.80 14.94 3.89
CA TRP A 764 -20.04 16.09 3.41
C TRP A 764 -20.36 16.43 1.97
N ARG A 765 -20.47 15.43 1.06
CA ARG A 765 -20.90 15.63 -0.31
C ARG A 765 -22.41 15.56 -0.46
N ILE A 766 -23.08 16.72 -0.53
CA ILE A 766 -24.52 16.77 -0.77
C ILE A 766 -24.78 16.66 -2.27
N MET A 767 -25.41 15.56 -2.68
CA MET A 767 -25.85 15.39 -4.07
C MET A 767 -27.06 16.30 -4.39
N ARG A 768 -26.95 17.16 -5.41
CA ARG A 768 -28.00 18.07 -5.85
C ARG A 768 -28.30 17.86 -7.33
N ILE A 769 -29.56 17.55 -7.66
CA ILE A 769 -30.01 17.40 -9.04
C ILE A 769 -30.04 18.78 -9.70
N ALA A 770 -29.28 18.92 -10.78
CA ALA A 770 -29.20 20.15 -11.58
C ALA A 770 -30.04 20.07 -12.84
N LYS A 771 -30.19 21.20 -13.53
CA LYS A 771 -31.01 21.25 -14.80
C LYS A 771 -30.48 20.34 -15.90
N HIS A 772 -29.17 20.15 -15.96
CA HIS A 772 -28.54 19.26 -16.95
C HIS A 772 -28.83 17.77 -16.66
N ASP A 773 -29.05 17.39 -15.40
CA ASP A 773 -29.45 16.02 -15.05
C ASP A 773 -30.83 15.69 -15.55
N ILE A 774 -31.76 16.64 -15.44
CA ILE A 774 -33.13 16.51 -15.97
C ILE A 774 -33.09 16.35 -17.50
N ALA A 775 -32.21 17.07 -18.19
CA ALA A 775 -32.02 16.93 -19.62
C ALA A 775 -31.53 15.51 -19.99
N VAL A 776 -30.61 14.93 -19.25
CA VAL A 776 -30.12 13.55 -19.47
C VAL A 776 -31.24 12.53 -19.27
N VAL A 777 -32.04 12.67 -18.22
CA VAL A 777 -33.24 11.83 -18.03
C VAL A 777 -34.19 11.96 -19.23
N GLY A 778 -34.46 13.19 -19.71
CA GLY A 778 -35.30 13.45 -20.89
C GLY A 778 -34.76 12.78 -22.16
N VAL A 779 -33.45 12.84 -22.38
CA VAL A 779 -32.79 12.17 -23.51
C VAL A 779 -32.93 10.65 -23.39
N SER A 780 -32.68 10.08 -22.18
CA SER A 780 -32.80 8.65 -21.95
C SER A 780 -34.22 8.12 -22.14
N VAL A 781 -35.23 8.85 -21.66
CA VAL A 781 -36.65 8.52 -21.88
C VAL A 781 -37.02 8.62 -23.34
N SER A 782 -36.62 9.70 -24.05
CA SER A 782 -36.86 9.88 -25.46
C SER A 782 -36.24 8.77 -26.32
N TYR A 783 -35.02 8.35 -25.95
CA TYR A 783 -34.36 7.23 -26.60
C TYR A 783 -35.13 5.91 -26.42
N ILE A 784 -35.58 5.58 -25.21
CA ILE A 784 -36.36 4.37 -24.92
C ILE A 784 -37.70 4.42 -25.67
N ALA A 785 -38.36 5.58 -25.69
CA ALA A 785 -39.58 5.79 -26.45
C ALA A 785 -39.39 5.62 -27.98
N ALA A 786 -38.29 6.11 -28.53
CA ALA A 786 -37.91 5.90 -29.92
C ALA A 786 -37.70 4.41 -30.25
N LEU A 787 -37.00 3.65 -29.35
CA LEU A 787 -36.80 2.20 -29.52
C LEU A 787 -38.13 1.43 -29.53
N THR A 788 -39.08 1.79 -28.64
CA THR A 788 -40.38 1.12 -28.55
C THR A 788 -41.29 1.48 -29.74
N LEU A 789 -41.24 2.71 -30.20
CA LEU A 789 -41.98 3.19 -31.39
C LEU A 789 -41.53 2.47 -32.68
N ILE A 790 -40.21 2.35 -32.86
CA ILE A 790 -39.63 1.61 -34.00
C ILE A 790 -39.97 0.11 -33.88
N ALA A 791 -40.02 -0.47 -32.68
CA ALA A 791 -40.42 -1.86 -32.47
C ALA A 791 -41.90 -2.11 -32.82
N GLY A 792 -42.76 -1.11 -32.68
CA GLY A 792 -44.17 -1.19 -33.07
C GLY A 792 -44.41 -0.94 -34.56
N LEU A 793 -43.42 -0.34 -35.27
CA LEU A 793 -43.52 -0.03 -36.72
C LEU A 793 -42.85 -1.10 -37.60
N CYS A 794 -41.94 -1.90 -37.03
CA CYS A 794 -41.27 -3.02 -37.68
C CYS A 794 -41.83 -4.36 -37.20
#